data_d5b1cf8eb6d486e054866701c328ccc6
#
_entry.id   d5b1cf8eb6d486e054866701c328ccc6
#
_cell.length_a   1.000
_cell.length_b   1.000
_cell.length_c   1.000
_cell.angle_alpha   90.00
_cell.angle_beta   90.00
_cell.angle_gamma   90.00
#
_symmetry.space_group_name_H-M   'P 1'
#
loop_
_entity.id
_entity.type
_entity.pdbx_description
1 polymer ?
#
loop_
_entity_poly.entity_id
_entity_poly.type
_entity_poly.pdbx_seq_one_letter_code
_entity_poly.pdbx_strand_id
1 'polypeptide(L)'
;MSGHTPLPSDPIELPLLPLRDVVVFPHMVIPLFVGRPKSIKALELAMEAERRIMLVAQKTAAKDEPSVDDMFSVGCVSTILQMLKLPDGTVKVLVEGQQRATVTTISDAETHFVATVAPLQDELSKASSEIEALRRAVMQQFDQYVKLNKKIPPEILTSISSIDDPGRLADTIAAHLPLKVDNKQTVLDMADIKLRLENLFEQLEREVDILNVDKKIRGRVKRQMEKNQRDFYLNEQVKAIQKELGEGEEGADIEEVEKKIRLAKMPKEALKKAEGELKKLKLMSPMSAEATVVRNYIDVLTGLPWSKKTKIKHDLTLAEDVLNEDHYGLDKVKDRILEYLAVQQRVDKVKAPILCLVGPPGVGKTSLGQSIAKATGRKYVRMALGGMRDEAEIRGHRRTYIGALPGKVLQSLNKAGTRNPLFLLDEIDKLGTDFRGDPSSALLEVLDPEQNHTFGDHYVEVDFDLSDVMFVATSNSMNIPPALLDRMEVIRLSGYTEDEKTSIAIKYLLPKQLKNNGVKDSELRVDEDAVRDIVRYYTREAGVRSLERELSKICRKVVKALLLKKMEPQVVVNAANLDEFLGVRKYSYGRAEQEAQVGQVVGLAWTEVGGDLLTIEAAITPGKGVITRTGSLGDVMKESVEAARTVVRSRSRVLGIKDEVFEKKDIHIHVPDGATPKDGPSAGAAMTTALVSALTGIPVRADVAMTGEITLRGEVTAIGGLKEKLLAALRGGIKTVLIPEENAKDLQEIPANVRDGLEIVPVKWIDKVLELALVRVPEPLPDEEPVVAAPTAPAADAPAPRSVKH
;
A
#
# COMPACT_ATOMS: atom_id res chain seq x y z
N MET A 1 -39.25 28.54 -9.36
CA MET A 1 -40.12 27.56 -10.05
C MET A 1 -39.32 26.99 -11.19
N SER A 2 -38.58 25.94 -10.93
CA SER A 2 -37.87 25.16 -11.95
C SER A 2 -38.87 24.09 -12.46
N GLY A 3 -39.29 24.25 -13.71
CA GLY A 3 -40.22 23.32 -14.33
C GLY A 3 -39.56 21.94 -14.50
N HIS A 4 -39.97 20.99 -13.69
CA HIS A 4 -39.64 19.61 -13.90
C HIS A 4 -40.39 19.09 -15.12
N THR A 5 -39.69 18.81 -16.20
CA THR A 5 -40.27 18.11 -17.35
C THR A 5 -40.27 16.62 -16.98
N PRO A 6 -41.44 15.99 -16.80
CA PRO A 6 -41.53 14.57 -16.50
C PRO A 6 -40.87 13.75 -17.61
N LEU A 7 -40.36 12.57 -17.27
CA LEU A 7 -39.81 11.64 -18.26
C LEU A 7 -40.95 11.23 -19.24
N PRO A 8 -40.63 11.07 -20.53
CA PRO A 8 -41.58 10.49 -21.48
C PRO A 8 -41.99 9.09 -21.04
N SER A 9 -43.18 8.65 -21.40
CA SER A 9 -43.66 7.29 -21.09
C SER A 9 -42.85 6.19 -21.79
N ASP A 10 -42.18 6.55 -22.88
CA ASP A 10 -41.34 5.64 -23.66
C ASP A 10 -39.95 5.51 -23.02
N PRO A 11 -39.32 4.33 -23.11
CA PRO A 11 -37.97 4.12 -22.60
C PRO A 11 -36.96 5.09 -23.24
N ILE A 12 -36.13 5.70 -22.42
CA ILE A 12 -35.05 6.63 -22.86
C ILE A 12 -33.69 6.09 -22.50
N GLU A 13 -32.71 6.43 -23.32
CA GLU A 13 -31.31 6.10 -23.03
C GLU A 13 -30.65 7.25 -22.27
N LEU A 14 -30.00 6.94 -21.15
CA LEU A 14 -29.26 7.90 -20.31
C LEU A 14 -27.89 7.35 -19.95
N PRO A 15 -26.87 8.22 -19.82
CA PRO A 15 -25.62 7.85 -19.19
C PRO A 15 -25.89 7.35 -17.77
N LEU A 16 -25.20 6.26 -17.36
CA LEU A 16 -25.40 5.63 -16.06
C LEU A 16 -24.17 5.82 -15.20
N LEU A 17 -24.39 6.22 -13.95
CA LEU A 17 -23.36 6.36 -12.91
C LEU A 17 -23.61 5.35 -11.78
N PRO A 18 -22.75 4.32 -11.62
CA PRO A 18 -22.85 3.38 -10.52
C PRO A 18 -22.32 4.01 -9.22
N LEU A 19 -23.15 3.99 -8.18
CA LEU A 19 -22.85 4.51 -6.84
C LEU A 19 -22.43 3.37 -5.91
N ARG A 20 -21.35 3.55 -5.15
CA ARG A 20 -20.74 2.50 -4.33
C ARG A 20 -21.54 2.17 -3.06
N ASP A 21 -21.92 3.21 -2.33
CA ASP A 21 -22.46 3.13 -0.96
C ASP A 21 -23.63 4.08 -0.69
N VAL A 22 -24.19 4.66 -1.74
CA VAL A 22 -25.25 5.66 -1.65
C VAL A 22 -26.40 5.28 -2.55
N VAL A 23 -27.64 5.40 -2.03
CA VAL A 23 -28.89 5.34 -2.78
C VAL A 23 -29.44 6.75 -2.85
N VAL A 24 -29.73 7.21 -4.07
CA VAL A 24 -30.29 8.55 -4.30
C VAL A 24 -31.80 8.43 -4.49
N PHE A 25 -32.53 9.20 -3.70
CA PHE A 25 -33.99 9.27 -3.77
C PHE A 25 -34.44 10.49 -4.59
N PRO A 26 -35.68 10.49 -5.13
CA PRO A 26 -36.28 11.69 -5.70
C PRO A 26 -36.24 12.87 -4.73
N HIS A 27 -36.00 14.06 -5.25
CA HIS A 27 -35.87 15.33 -4.51
C HIS A 27 -34.68 15.44 -3.53
N MET A 28 -33.80 14.43 -3.53
CA MET A 28 -32.57 14.46 -2.75
C MET A 28 -31.47 15.22 -3.48
N VAL A 29 -30.87 16.20 -2.82
CA VAL A 29 -29.69 16.92 -3.32
C VAL A 29 -28.45 16.42 -2.58
N ILE A 30 -27.51 15.86 -3.33
CA ILE A 30 -26.32 15.26 -2.73
C ILE A 30 -25.04 15.57 -3.52
N PRO A 31 -23.92 15.91 -2.85
CA PRO A 31 -22.62 15.95 -3.49
C PRO A 31 -22.02 14.55 -3.57
N LEU A 32 -21.58 14.18 -4.78
CA LEU A 32 -20.88 12.91 -5.05
C LEU A 32 -19.45 13.20 -5.47
N PHE A 33 -18.53 12.31 -5.07
CA PHE A 33 -17.12 12.35 -5.49
C PHE A 33 -16.87 11.16 -6.42
N VAL A 34 -16.52 11.45 -7.66
CA VAL A 34 -16.42 10.48 -8.74
C VAL A 34 -14.97 10.45 -9.23
N GLY A 35 -14.31 9.29 -9.09
CA GLY A 35 -12.92 9.09 -9.52
C GLY A 35 -12.74 8.07 -10.63
N ARG A 36 -13.78 7.27 -10.95
CA ARG A 36 -13.69 6.23 -11.99
C ARG A 36 -13.73 6.83 -13.38
N PRO A 37 -12.82 6.45 -14.31
CA PRO A 37 -12.80 7.02 -15.66
C PRO A 37 -14.13 6.87 -16.42
N LYS A 38 -14.75 5.68 -16.40
CA LYS A 38 -16.07 5.44 -17.02
C LYS A 38 -17.17 6.34 -16.43
N SER A 39 -17.13 6.55 -15.11
CA SER A 39 -18.10 7.38 -14.40
C SER A 39 -17.91 8.87 -14.70
N ILE A 40 -16.67 9.33 -14.80
CA ILE A 40 -16.34 10.71 -15.21
C ILE A 40 -16.82 10.96 -16.63
N LYS A 41 -16.60 10.00 -17.54
CA LYS A 41 -17.05 10.12 -18.92
C LYS A 41 -18.58 10.17 -19.04
N ALA A 42 -19.30 9.36 -18.26
CA ALA A 42 -20.76 9.42 -18.18
C ALA A 42 -21.28 10.79 -17.73
N LEU A 43 -20.60 11.41 -16.74
CA LEU A 43 -20.93 12.77 -16.27
C LEU A 43 -20.68 13.82 -17.35
N GLU A 44 -19.55 13.74 -18.08
CA GLU A 44 -19.24 14.67 -19.16
C GLU A 44 -20.29 14.62 -20.25
N LEU A 45 -20.68 13.44 -20.71
CA LEU A 45 -21.72 13.24 -21.71
C LEU A 45 -23.09 13.73 -21.22
N ALA A 46 -23.43 13.48 -19.96
CA ALA A 46 -24.66 14.01 -19.37
C ALA A 46 -24.67 15.54 -19.35
N MET A 47 -23.53 16.19 -19.10
CA MET A 47 -23.39 17.66 -19.10
C MET A 47 -23.50 18.28 -20.49
N GLU A 48 -23.06 17.56 -21.52
CA GLU A 48 -23.19 17.99 -22.93
C GLU A 48 -24.64 17.86 -23.46
N ALA A 49 -25.43 16.97 -22.85
CA ALA A 49 -26.83 16.74 -23.18
C ALA A 49 -27.76 17.55 -22.25
N GLU A 50 -28.86 16.98 -21.83
CA GLU A 50 -29.89 17.61 -20.98
C GLU A 50 -29.54 17.68 -19.49
N ARG A 51 -28.29 17.38 -19.09
CA ARG A 51 -27.78 17.25 -17.72
C ARG A 51 -28.48 16.16 -16.91
N ARG A 52 -29.14 15.22 -17.60
CA ARG A 52 -29.79 14.07 -16.96
C ARG A 52 -28.84 12.90 -16.92
N ILE A 53 -28.83 12.19 -15.80
CA ILE A 53 -28.01 11.00 -15.58
C ILE A 53 -28.79 9.99 -14.75
N MET A 54 -28.63 8.72 -15.05
CA MET A 54 -29.19 7.64 -14.25
C MET A 54 -28.22 7.26 -13.13
N LEU A 55 -28.67 7.34 -11.89
CA LEU A 55 -27.89 6.95 -10.70
C LEU A 55 -28.42 5.60 -10.18
N VAL A 56 -27.54 4.63 -10.06
CA VAL A 56 -27.85 3.28 -9.58
C VAL A 56 -26.86 2.84 -8.53
N ALA A 57 -27.33 2.29 -7.41
CA ALA A 57 -26.45 1.75 -6.39
C ALA A 57 -25.85 0.40 -6.80
N GLN A 58 -24.64 0.11 -6.30
CA GLN A 58 -24.01 -1.20 -6.42
C GLN A 58 -24.52 -2.15 -5.32
N LYS A 59 -24.69 -3.44 -5.65
CA LYS A 59 -25.04 -4.50 -4.69
C LYS A 59 -23.91 -4.77 -3.69
N THR A 60 -22.68 -4.53 -4.08
CA THR A 60 -21.49 -4.77 -3.22
C THR A 60 -20.52 -3.60 -3.32
N ALA A 61 -20.31 -2.89 -2.21
CA ALA A 61 -19.42 -1.73 -2.14
C ALA A 61 -17.93 -2.06 -2.33
N ALA A 62 -17.53 -3.33 -2.16
CA ALA A 62 -16.14 -3.77 -2.24
C ALA A 62 -15.57 -3.87 -3.67
N LYS A 63 -16.44 -3.85 -4.70
CA LYS A 63 -16.03 -3.92 -6.11
C LYS A 63 -15.69 -2.53 -6.64
N ASP A 64 -14.43 -2.33 -7.04
CA ASP A 64 -14.00 -1.05 -7.61
C ASP A 64 -14.53 -0.84 -9.04
N GLU A 65 -14.56 -1.88 -9.86
CA GLU A 65 -15.13 -1.87 -11.20
C GLU A 65 -16.37 -2.79 -11.25
N PRO A 66 -17.59 -2.23 -11.13
CA PRO A 66 -18.81 -3.02 -11.19
C PRO A 66 -19.10 -3.49 -12.60
N SER A 67 -19.55 -4.73 -12.75
CA SER A 67 -20.18 -5.24 -13.95
C SER A 67 -21.67 -4.89 -13.95
N VAL A 68 -22.35 -5.15 -15.04
CA VAL A 68 -23.79 -4.93 -15.18
C VAL A 68 -24.59 -5.67 -14.09
N ASP A 69 -24.20 -6.90 -13.74
CA ASP A 69 -24.87 -7.74 -12.74
C ASP A 69 -24.68 -7.24 -11.29
N ASP A 70 -23.69 -6.40 -11.06
CA ASP A 70 -23.38 -5.82 -9.75
C ASP A 70 -24.24 -4.60 -9.40
N MET A 71 -25.11 -4.16 -10.30
CA MET A 71 -25.98 -2.99 -10.12
C MET A 71 -27.40 -3.41 -9.78
N PHE A 72 -28.11 -2.56 -9.05
CA PHE A 72 -29.54 -2.75 -8.83
C PHE A 72 -30.35 -2.39 -10.09
N SER A 73 -31.55 -2.94 -10.20
CA SER A 73 -32.44 -2.71 -11.36
C SER A 73 -33.25 -1.43 -11.27
N VAL A 74 -33.35 -0.82 -10.12
CA VAL A 74 -34.06 0.45 -9.92
C VAL A 74 -33.09 1.49 -9.43
N GLY A 75 -33.19 2.69 -9.94
CA GLY A 75 -32.40 3.82 -9.54
C GLY A 75 -33.17 5.14 -9.63
N CYS A 76 -32.46 6.24 -9.62
CA CYS A 76 -33.06 7.57 -9.71
C CYS A 76 -32.47 8.34 -10.90
N VAL A 77 -33.31 8.76 -11.83
CA VAL A 77 -32.93 9.74 -12.84
C VAL A 77 -32.71 11.06 -12.13
N SER A 78 -31.54 11.65 -12.31
CA SER A 78 -31.11 12.83 -11.58
C SER A 78 -30.60 13.90 -12.53
N THR A 79 -30.69 15.15 -12.11
CA THR A 79 -30.14 16.30 -12.82
C THR A 79 -28.86 16.76 -12.19
N ILE A 80 -27.85 17.02 -13.03
CA ILE A 80 -26.56 17.57 -12.57
C ILE A 80 -26.72 19.08 -12.39
N LEU A 81 -26.63 19.53 -11.13
CA LEU A 81 -26.72 20.95 -10.77
C LEU A 81 -25.37 21.65 -10.97
N GLN A 82 -24.29 21.02 -10.53
CA GLN A 82 -22.94 21.58 -10.59
C GLN A 82 -21.91 20.46 -10.70
N MET A 83 -20.87 20.69 -11.50
CA MET A 83 -19.73 19.79 -11.64
C MET A 83 -18.43 20.57 -11.49
N LEU A 84 -17.49 20.07 -10.65
CA LEU A 84 -16.19 20.69 -10.39
C LEU A 84 -15.11 19.61 -10.50
N LYS A 85 -14.15 19.79 -11.40
CA LYS A 85 -12.96 18.94 -11.50
C LYS A 85 -11.94 19.35 -10.44
N LEU A 86 -11.47 18.40 -9.66
CA LEU A 86 -10.47 18.62 -8.62
C LEU A 86 -9.04 18.36 -9.16
N PRO A 87 -8.00 18.91 -8.52
CA PRO A 87 -6.62 18.75 -8.99
C PRO A 87 -6.09 17.32 -8.97
N ASP A 88 -6.68 16.44 -8.17
CA ASP A 88 -6.35 15.02 -8.07
C ASP A 88 -7.00 14.14 -9.15
N GLY A 89 -7.70 14.77 -10.12
CA GLY A 89 -8.39 14.07 -11.19
C GLY A 89 -9.79 13.57 -10.82
N THR A 90 -10.23 13.70 -9.56
CA THR A 90 -11.61 13.38 -9.17
C THR A 90 -12.57 14.49 -9.56
N VAL A 91 -13.84 14.14 -9.72
CA VAL A 91 -14.91 15.08 -10.05
C VAL A 91 -15.89 15.16 -8.89
N LYS A 92 -16.05 16.35 -8.33
CA LYS A 92 -17.12 16.62 -7.37
C LYS A 92 -18.34 17.07 -8.16
N VAL A 93 -19.44 16.33 -8.06
CA VAL A 93 -20.69 16.65 -8.74
C VAL A 93 -21.82 16.80 -7.73
N LEU A 94 -22.62 17.85 -7.88
CA LEU A 94 -23.85 18.03 -7.12
C LEU A 94 -25.02 17.58 -8.00
N VAL A 95 -25.77 16.59 -7.52
CA VAL A 95 -26.90 16.02 -8.24
C VAL A 95 -28.20 16.20 -7.46
N GLU A 96 -29.30 16.36 -8.17
CA GLU A 96 -30.65 16.36 -7.62
C GLU A 96 -31.44 15.19 -8.21
N GLY A 97 -31.93 14.28 -7.38
CA GLY A 97 -32.79 13.20 -7.79
C GLY A 97 -34.14 13.74 -8.29
N GLN A 98 -34.56 13.29 -9.46
CA GLN A 98 -35.81 13.74 -10.08
C GLN A 98 -36.94 12.71 -9.96
N GLN A 99 -36.71 11.52 -10.50
CA GLN A 99 -37.73 10.48 -10.62
C GLN A 99 -37.11 9.08 -10.52
N ARG A 100 -37.85 8.16 -9.91
CA ARG A 100 -37.51 6.74 -9.95
C ARG A 100 -37.60 6.21 -11.37
N ALA A 101 -36.71 5.31 -11.72
CA ALA A 101 -36.75 4.61 -12.98
C ALA A 101 -36.25 3.19 -12.85
N THR A 102 -36.87 2.28 -13.58
CA THR A 102 -36.39 0.92 -13.75
C THR A 102 -35.45 0.86 -14.93
N VAL A 103 -34.32 0.23 -14.73
CA VAL A 103 -33.33 -0.03 -15.77
C VAL A 103 -33.72 -1.30 -16.49
N THR A 104 -34.06 -1.19 -17.77
CA THR A 104 -34.43 -2.34 -18.60
C THR A 104 -33.22 -3.01 -19.21
N THR A 105 -32.25 -2.24 -19.68
CA THR A 105 -30.97 -2.75 -20.19
C THR A 105 -29.84 -1.82 -19.80
N ILE A 106 -28.67 -2.40 -19.53
CA ILE A 106 -27.41 -1.66 -19.36
C ILE A 106 -26.45 -2.14 -20.43
N SER A 107 -25.93 -1.22 -21.23
CA SER A 107 -24.87 -1.47 -22.20
C SER A 107 -23.56 -0.83 -21.72
N ASP A 108 -22.49 -1.61 -21.81
CA ASP A 108 -21.12 -1.11 -21.58
C ASP A 108 -20.54 -0.63 -22.92
N ALA A 109 -20.53 0.68 -23.12
CA ALA A 109 -20.04 1.33 -24.34
C ALA A 109 -18.52 1.59 -24.27
N GLU A 110 -17.72 0.65 -23.74
CA GLU A 110 -16.28 0.71 -23.54
C GLU A 110 -15.81 1.93 -22.70
N THR A 111 -16.30 3.11 -22.99
CA THR A 111 -15.93 4.37 -22.33
C THR A 111 -16.82 4.74 -21.17
N HIS A 112 -18.09 4.26 -21.13
CA HIS A 112 -19.08 4.56 -20.09
C HIS A 112 -20.23 3.57 -20.13
N PHE A 113 -21.06 3.57 -19.09
CA PHE A 113 -22.30 2.81 -19.06
C PHE A 113 -23.46 3.64 -19.59
N VAL A 114 -24.31 3.02 -20.40
CA VAL A 114 -25.57 3.59 -20.89
C VAL A 114 -26.72 2.69 -20.41
N ALA A 115 -27.75 3.28 -19.84
CA ALA A 115 -28.95 2.57 -19.41
C ALA A 115 -30.15 2.99 -20.20
N THR A 116 -30.93 2.02 -20.67
CA THR A 116 -32.29 2.24 -21.12
C THR A 116 -33.19 2.20 -19.90
N VAL A 117 -33.89 3.29 -19.62
CA VAL A 117 -34.67 3.46 -18.40
C VAL A 117 -36.14 3.73 -18.73
N ALA A 118 -37.01 3.13 -17.92
CA ALA A 118 -38.43 3.40 -17.95
C ALA A 118 -38.87 4.05 -16.64
N PRO A 119 -39.71 5.10 -16.66
CA PRO A 119 -40.17 5.75 -15.45
C PRO A 119 -40.94 4.80 -14.56
N LEU A 120 -40.57 4.70 -13.29
CA LEU A 120 -41.36 3.98 -12.29
C LEU A 120 -42.27 4.98 -11.60
N GLN A 121 -43.59 4.88 -11.94
CA GLN A 121 -44.58 5.78 -11.36
C GLN A 121 -45.02 5.31 -9.99
N ASP A 122 -45.23 6.26 -9.08
CA ASP A 122 -45.77 5.95 -7.76
C ASP A 122 -47.21 5.49 -7.89
N GLU A 123 -47.51 4.31 -7.34
CA GLU A 123 -48.87 3.77 -7.32
C GLU A 123 -49.63 4.22 -6.08
N LEU A 124 -50.69 4.98 -6.27
CA LEU A 124 -51.63 5.35 -5.22
C LEU A 124 -52.66 4.25 -5.05
N SER A 125 -52.57 3.45 -3.99
CA SER A 125 -53.64 2.54 -3.63
C SER A 125 -54.93 3.31 -3.30
N LYS A 126 -56.11 2.75 -3.63
CA LYS A 126 -57.43 3.40 -3.46
C LYS A 126 -57.79 3.74 -1.99
N ALA A 127 -56.98 3.39 -1.02
CA ALA A 127 -57.20 3.60 0.42
C ALA A 127 -56.58 4.90 0.92
N SER A 128 -57.06 6.05 0.51
CA SER A 128 -56.53 7.37 0.89
C SER A 128 -56.51 7.62 2.41
N SER A 129 -57.41 7.04 3.19
CA SER A 129 -57.46 7.20 4.64
C SER A 129 -56.34 6.40 5.37
N GLU A 130 -55.97 5.22 4.83
CA GLU A 130 -54.87 4.42 5.41
C GLU A 130 -53.52 5.05 5.14
N ILE A 131 -53.27 5.58 3.96
CA ILE A 131 -52.06 6.28 3.59
C ILE A 131 -51.86 7.51 4.49
N GLU A 132 -52.94 8.25 4.75
CA GLU A 132 -52.83 9.42 5.64
C GLU A 132 -52.60 9.02 7.10
N ALA A 133 -53.14 7.91 7.57
CA ALA A 133 -52.83 7.37 8.90
C ALA A 133 -51.37 6.92 9.01
N LEU A 134 -50.84 6.21 7.99
CA LEU A 134 -49.45 5.79 7.94
C LEU A 134 -48.50 6.99 7.84
N ARG A 135 -48.84 8.00 7.05
CA ARG A 135 -48.10 9.25 6.95
C ARG A 135 -47.92 9.89 8.34
N ARG A 136 -49.00 9.99 9.09
CA ARG A 136 -48.94 10.55 10.47
C ARG A 136 -48.11 9.67 11.42
N ALA A 137 -48.25 8.35 11.33
CA ALA A 137 -47.50 7.41 12.15
C ALA A 137 -46.02 7.49 11.86
N VAL A 138 -45.59 7.52 10.59
CA VAL A 138 -44.21 7.67 10.16
C VAL A 138 -43.62 9.00 10.64
N MET A 139 -44.38 10.09 10.53
CA MET A 139 -43.96 11.41 11.03
C MET A 139 -43.75 11.42 12.56
N GLN A 140 -44.68 10.80 13.29
CA GLN A 140 -44.55 10.69 14.75
C GLN A 140 -43.34 9.87 15.15
N GLN A 141 -43.09 8.77 14.47
CA GLN A 141 -41.94 7.91 14.72
C GLN A 141 -40.62 8.59 14.34
N PHE A 142 -40.60 9.36 13.25
CA PHE A 142 -39.45 10.15 12.87
C PHE A 142 -39.16 11.30 13.85
N ASP A 143 -40.18 11.95 14.38
CA ASP A 143 -40.02 12.95 15.46
C ASP A 143 -39.36 12.33 16.71
N GLN A 144 -39.80 11.12 17.12
CA GLN A 144 -39.14 10.39 18.19
C GLN A 144 -37.70 10.07 17.87
N TYR A 145 -37.41 9.61 16.65
CA TYR A 145 -36.08 9.30 16.19
C TYR A 145 -35.15 10.51 16.26
N VAL A 146 -35.57 11.66 15.75
CA VAL A 146 -34.77 12.90 15.80
C VAL A 146 -34.53 13.37 17.24
N LYS A 147 -35.54 13.27 18.15
CA LYS A 147 -35.36 13.60 19.56
C LYS A 147 -34.35 12.71 20.29
N LEU A 148 -34.21 11.45 19.87
CA LEU A 148 -33.25 10.51 20.44
C LEU A 148 -31.87 10.63 19.78
N ASN A 149 -31.81 10.99 18.49
CA ASN A 149 -30.56 11.06 17.71
C ASN A 149 -30.04 12.50 17.62
N LYS A 150 -29.13 12.86 18.52
CA LYS A 150 -28.50 14.20 18.57
C LYS A 150 -27.68 14.59 17.32
N LYS A 151 -27.50 13.69 16.36
CA LYS A 151 -26.72 13.96 15.14
C LYS A 151 -27.57 14.63 14.04
N ILE A 152 -28.88 14.60 14.17
CA ILE A 152 -29.79 15.19 13.18
C ILE A 152 -30.26 16.54 13.71
N PRO A 153 -30.07 17.64 12.95
CA PRO A 153 -30.55 18.97 13.34
C PRO A 153 -32.08 19.00 13.45
N PRO A 154 -32.64 19.61 14.49
CA PRO A 154 -34.10 19.70 14.67
C PRO A 154 -34.84 20.43 13.54
N GLU A 155 -34.13 21.27 12.78
CA GLU A 155 -34.69 22.04 11.65
C GLU A 155 -35.20 21.12 10.53
N ILE A 156 -34.66 19.91 10.41
CA ILE A 156 -35.09 18.89 9.45
C ILE A 156 -36.56 18.50 9.68
N LEU A 157 -37.03 18.45 10.93
CA LEU A 157 -38.44 18.20 11.25
C LEU A 157 -39.38 19.26 10.66
N THR A 158 -38.98 20.51 10.70
CA THR A 158 -39.77 21.62 10.15
C THR A 158 -39.88 21.51 8.63
N SER A 159 -38.78 21.16 7.96
CA SER A 159 -38.75 20.98 6.50
C SER A 159 -39.58 19.78 6.06
N ILE A 160 -39.51 18.66 6.80
CA ILE A 160 -40.25 17.42 6.47
C ILE A 160 -41.75 17.57 6.79
N SER A 161 -42.13 18.28 7.85
CA SER A 161 -43.51 18.52 8.21
C SER A 161 -44.30 19.37 7.19
N SER A 162 -43.61 20.11 6.34
CA SER A 162 -44.21 20.90 5.26
C SER A 162 -44.47 20.08 3.97
N ILE A 163 -44.16 18.78 3.94
CA ILE A 163 -44.34 17.91 2.78
C ILE A 163 -45.71 17.24 2.87
N ASP A 164 -46.62 17.61 1.95
CA ASP A 164 -47.98 17.03 1.91
C ASP A 164 -48.01 15.71 1.14
N ASP A 165 -47.15 15.55 0.14
CA ASP A 165 -47.10 14.33 -0.68
C ASP A 165 -46.50 13.15 0.10
N PRO A 166 -47.27 12.02 0.28
CA PRO A 166 -46.80 10.87 1.06
C PRO A 166 -45.59 10.17 0.47
N GLY A 167 -45.48 10.11 -0.86
CA GLY A 167 -44.34 9.50 -1.56
C GLY A 167 -43.06 10.31 -1.33
N ARG A 168 -43.13 11.61 -1.52
CA ARG A 168 -42.03 12.53 -1.29
C ARG A 168 -41.63 12.56 0.18
N LEU A 169 -42.58 12.45 1.10
CA LEU A 169 -42.30 12.36 2.52
C LEU A 169 -41.47 11.12 2.85
N ALA A 170 -41.90 9.96 2.34
CA ALA A 170 -41.20 8.70 2.58
C ALA A 170 -39.75 8.75 2.06
N ASP A 171 -39.54 9.29 0.86
CA ASP A 171 -38.22 9.43 0.26
C ASP A 171 -37.28 10.36 1.04
N THR A 172 -37.84 11.49 1.48
CA THR A 172 -37.06 12.46 2.26
C THR A 172 -36.65 11.87 3.61
N ILE A 173 -37.52 11.15 4.28
CA ILE A 173 -37.20 10.47 5.54
C ILE A 173 -36.16 9.37 5.30
N ALA A 174 -36.33 8.51 4.30
CA ALA A 174 -35.40 7.44 3.97
C ALA A 174 -33.98 7.96 3.65
N ALA A 175 -33.88 9.12 3.02
CA ALA A 175 -32.60 9.76 2.74
C ALA A 175 -31.84 10.11 4.03
N HIS A 176 -32.53 10.54 5.08
CA HIS A 176 -31.94 10.95 6.36
C HIS A 176 -31.68 9.82 7.36
N LEU A 177 -32.20 8.62 7.11
CA LEU A 177 -31.95 7.48 7.98
C LEU A 177 -30.58 6.82 7.66
N PRO A 178 -29.82 6.37 8.68
CA PRO A 178 -28.53 5.69 8.53
C PRO A 178 -28.69 4.20 8.19
N LEU A 179 -29.62 3.89 7.27
CA LEU A 179 -29.89 2.53 6.81
C LEU A 179 -28.75 2.02 5.91
N LYS A 180 -28.57 0.70 5.89
CA LYS A 180 -27.69 0.03 4.92
C LYS A 180 -28.22 0.24 3.48
N VAL A 181 -27.31 0.14 2.50
CA VAL A 181 -27.63 0.32 1.07
C VAL A 181 -28.80 -0.57 0.65
N ASP A 182 -28.78 -1.85 1.04
CA ASP A 182 -29.85 -2.81 0.70
C ASP A 182 -31.24 -2.36 1.20
N ASN A 183 -31.30 -1.87 2.45
CA ASN A 183 -32.56 -1.39 3.03
C ASN A 183 -33.05 -0.10 2.36
N LYS A 184 -32.13 0.82 2.03
CA LYS A 184 -32.47 2.03 1.27
C LYS A 184 -32.94 1.67 -0.14
N GLN A 185 -32.27 0.71 -0.77
CA GLN A 185 -32.66 0.23 -2.10
C GLN A 185 -34.07 -0.40 -2.07
N THR A 186 -34.37 -1.21 -1.06
CA THR A 186 -35.72 -1.78 -0.89
C THR A 186 -36.79 -0.69 -0.84
N VAL A 187 -36.56 0.42 -0.15
CA VAL A 187 -37.49 1.56 -0.13
C VAL A 187 -37.57 2.24 -1.50
N LEU A 188 -36.46 2.34 -2.23
CA LEU A 188 -36.46 2.93 -3.58
C LEU A 188 -37.21 2.06 -4.60
N ASP A 189 -37.12 0.72 -4.48
CA ASP A 189 -37.73 -0.25 -5.38
C ASP A 189 -39.27 -0.30 -5.28
N MET A 190 -39.82 0.14 -4.14
CA MET A 190 -41.27 0.09 -3.88
C MET A 190 -42.00 1.21 -4.62
N ALA A 191 -42.78 0.85 -5.62
CA ALA A 191 -43.68 1.78 -6.34
C ALA A 191 -44.92 2.11 -5.53
N ASP A 192 -45.50 1.15 -4.79
CA ASP A 192 -46.68 1.35 -3.93
C ASP A 192 -46.32 2.21 -2.71
N ILE A 193 -46.91 3.38 -2.61
CA ILE A 193 -46.68 4.35 -1.54
C ILE A 193 -47.07 3.79 -0.17
N LYS A 194 -48.11 2.97 -0.08
CA LYS A 194 -48.52 2.36 1.19
C LYS A 194 -47.46 1.41 1.70
N LEU A 195 -47.01 0.47 0.87
CA LEU A 195 -45.96 -0.49 1.24
C LEU A 195 -44.64 0.21 1.59
N ARG A 196 -44.34 1.29 0.89
CA ARG A 196 -43.14 2.11 1.18
C ARG A 196 -43.20 2.75 2.57
N LEU A 197 -44.33 3.33 2.92
CA LEU A 197 -44.57 3.92 4.27
C LEU A 197 -44.59 2.85 5.36
N GLU A 198 -45.17 1.68 5.12
CA GLU A 198 -45.16 0.55 6.07
C GLU A 198 -43.73 0.08 6.34
N ASN A 199 -42.95 -0.14 5.28
CA ASN A 199 -41.55 -0.53 5.42
C ASN A 199 -40.72 0.55 6.17
N LEU A 200 -40.93 1.81 5.80
CA LEU A 200 -40.20 2.91 6.46
C LEU A 200 -40.57 3.03 7.94
N PHE A 201 -41.84 2.80 8.31
CA PHE A 201 -42.31 2.76 9.67
C PHE A 201 -41.59 1.65 10.46
N GLU A 202 -41.48 0.45 9.91
CA GLU A 202 -40.78 -0.67 10.53
C GLU A 202 -39.29 -0.37 10.73
N GLN A 203 -38.62 0.23 9.73
CA GLN A 203 -37.21 0.63 9.87
C GLN A 203 -37.03 1.70 10.95
N LEU A 204 -37.90 2.70 11.01
CA LEU A 204 -37.88 3.74 12.05
C LEU A 204 -38.10 3.16 13.44
N GLU A 205 -39.04 2.24 13.61
CA GLU A 205 -39.32 1.58 14.88
C GLU A 205 -38.06 0.84 15.39
N ARG A 206 -37.40 0.09 14.52
CA ARG A 206 -36.14 -0.61 14.84
C ARG A 206 -35.03 0.35 15.25
N GLU A 207 -34.86 1.46 14.52
CA GLU A 207 -33.85 2.46 14.86
C GLU A 207 -34.14 3.18 16.18
N VAL A 208 -35.40 3.49 16.46
CA VAL A 208 -35.82 4.07 17.75
C VAL A 208 -35.58 3.11 18.90
N ASP A 209 -35.84 1.82 18.71
CA ASP A 209 -35.58 0.79 19.73
C ASP A 209 -34.10 0.66 20.03
N ILE A 210 -33.25 0.65 18.99
CA ILE A 210 -31.79 0.63 19.15
C ILE A 210 -31.31 1.84 19.97
N LEU A 211 -31.78 3.03 19.65
CA LEU A 211 -31.44 4.26 20.38
C LEU A 211 -31.93 4.24 21.83
N ASN A 212 -33.12 3.68 22.09
CA ASN A 212 -33.64 3.51 23.44
C ASN A 212 -32.81 2.52 24.26
N VAL A 213 -32.37 1.41 23.64
CA VAL A 213 -31.44 0.44 24.29
C VAL A 213 -30.12 1.12 24.62
N ASP A 214 -29.54 1.86 23.67
CA ASP A 214 -28.28 2.60 23.88
C ASP A 214 -28.43 3.62 25.05
N LYS A 215 -29.55 4.36 25.07
CA LYS A 215 -29.85 5.27 26.18
C LYS A 215 -29.97 4.54 27.51
N LYS A 216 -30.62 3.34 27.53
CA LYS A 216 -30.73 2.51 28.76
C LYS A 216 -29.35 1.99 29.21
N ILE A 217 -28.51 1.57 28.27
CA ILE A 217 -27.14 1.12 28.55
C ILE A 217 -26.31 2.27 29.13
N ARG A 218 -26.32 3.44 28.50
CA ARG A 218 -25.63 4.64 29.01
C ARG A 218 -26.16 5.06 30.39
N GLY A 219 -27.47 4.98 30.58
CA GLY A 219 -28.09 5.26 31.89
C GLY A 219 -27.72 4.24 32.98
N ARG A 220 -27.49 2.96 32.57
CA ARG A 220 -27.01 1.90 33.46
C ARG A 220 -25.55 2.10 33.82
N VAL A 221 -24.71 2.38 32.84
CA VAL A 221 -23.29 2.71 33.03
C VAL A 221 -23.15 3.95 33.91
N LYS A 222 -23.94 5.01 33.67
CA LYS A 222 -23.93 6.23 34.50
C LYS A 222 -24.32 5.93 35.96
N ARG A 223 -25.38 5.14 36.15
CA ARG A 223 -25.80 4.73 37.50
C ARG A 223 -24.76 3.84 38.19
N GLN A 224 -24.09 2.98 37.46
CA GLN A 224 -22.99 2.18 37.98
C GLN A 224 -21.79 3.04 38.37
N MET A 225 -21.47 4.05 37.54
CA MET A 225 -20.45 5.05 37.91
C MET A 225 -20.85 5.88 39.13
N GLU A 226 -22.11 6.34 39.19
CA GLU A 226 -22.64 7.08 40.36
C GLU A 226 -22.64 6.21 41.61
N LYS A 227 -22.94 4.92 41.50
CA LYS A 227 -22.84 3.97 42.61
C LYS A 227 -21.39 3.77 43.02
N ASN A 228 -20.48 3.57 42.08
CA ASN A 228 -19.06 3.48 42.37
C ASN A 228 -18.52 4.79 42.99
N GLN A 229 -18.99 5.95 42.50
CA GLN A 229 -18.66 7.24 43.13
C GLN A 229 -19.20 7.36 44.56
N ARG A 230 -20.41 6.86 44.82
CA ARG A 230 -20.99 6.87 46.15
C ARG A 230 -20.29 5.91 47.11
N ASP A 231 -19.96 4.70 46.63
CA ASP A 231 -19.19 3.74 47.41
C ASP A 231 -17.76 4.26 47.65
N PHE A 232 -17.20 4.99 46.71
CA PHE A 232 -15.92 5.67 46.89
C PHE A 232 -16.04 6.85 47.89
N TYR A 233 -17.12 7.68 47.81
CA TYR A 233 -17.36 8.78 48.74
C TYR A 233 -17.54 8.26 50.18
N LEU A 234 -18.23 7.13 50.35
CA LEU A 234 -18.35 6.45 51.62
C LEU A 234 -17.01 5.92 52.14
N ASN A 235 -16.19 5.37 51.25
CA ASN A 235 -14.83 4.96 51.60
C ASN A 235 -13.94 6.16 51.94
N GLU A 236 -14.14 7.31 51.30
CA GLU A 236 -13.43 8.55 51.65
C GLU A 236 -13.90 9.15 52.99
N GLN A 237 -15.20 9.05 53.32
CA GLN A 237 -15.66 9.41 54.64
C GLN A 237 -15.07 8.50 55.73
N VAL A 238 -14.96 7.19 55.44
CA VAL A 238 -14.26 6.24 56.30
C VAL A 238 -12.77 6.61 56.43
N LYS A 239 -12.10 6.98 55.34
CA LYS A 239 -10.70 7.44 55.33
C LYS A 239 -10.54 8.79 56.08
N ALA A 240 -11.50 9.73 55.90
CA ALA A 240 -11.47 11.00 56.62
C ALA A 240 -11.64 10.79 58.12
N ILE A 241 -12.50 9.86 58.53
CA ILE A 241 -12.67 9.45 59.95
C ILE A 241 -11.40 8.73 60.44
N GLN A 242 -10.77 7.90 59.65
CA GLN A 242 -9.49 7.26 59.95
C GLN A 242 -8.36 8.30 60.04
N LYS A 243 -8.37 9.37 59.24
CA LYS A 243 -7.41 10.47 59.29
C LYS A 243 -7.58 11.34 60.55
N GLU A 244 -8.78 11.55 61.00
CA GLU A 244 -9.03 12.19 62.33
C GLU A 244 -8.61 11.27 63.47
N LEU A 245 -8.56 9.96 63.24
CA LEU A 245 -8.06 8.97 64.22
C LEU A 245 -6.52 8.73 64.12
N GLY A 246 -5.80 9.43 63.26
CA GLY A 246 -4.33 9.51 63.28
C GLY A 246 -3.58 8.51 62.37
N GLU A 247 -4.23 7.81 61.39
CA GLU A 247 -3.56 6.93 60.45
C GLU A 247 -3.61 7.52 59.05
N GLY A 248 -2.49 8.15 58.61
CA GLY A 248 -2.41 8.88 57.36
C GLY A 248 -1.84 8.07 56.21
N GLU A 249 -2.65 7.51 55.29
CA GLU A 249 -2.21 6.99 53.97
C GLU A 249 -2.08 8.09 52.91
N GLU A 250 -2.83 9.19 53.00
CA GLU A 250 -2.78 10.27 51.96
C GLU A 250 -1.50 11.11 51.99
N GLY A 251 -0.89 11.28 53.15
CA GLY A 251 0.44 11.90 53.28
C GLY A 251 1.54 11.07 52.62
N ALA A 252 1.43 9.76 52.72
CA ALA A 252 2.42 8.83 52.19
C ALA A 252 2.44 8.85 50.64
N ASP A 253 1.29 9.00 49.99
CA ASP A 253 1.14 8.98 48.52
C ASP A 253 1.76 10.25 47.89
N ILE A 254 1.51 11.42 48.47
CA ILE A 254 2.13 12.68 48.02
C ILE A 254 3.64 12.70 48.32
N GLU A 255 4.08 12.15 49.43
CA GLU A 255 5.49 12.00 49.78
C GLU A 255 6.21 11.03 48.81
N GLU A 256 5.51 9.97 48.41
CA GLU A 256 6.05 9.04 47.37
C GLU A 256 6.25 9.74 46.05
N VAL A 257 5.29 10.55 45.59
CA VAL A 257 5.41 11.35 44.34
C VAL A 257 6.57 12.35 44.49
N GLU A 258 6.72 13.00 45.63
CA GLU A 258 7.82 13.93 45.88
C GLU A 258 9.17 13.23 45.88
N LYS A 259 9.28 12.02 46.43
CA LYS A 259 10.49 11.17 46.34
C LYS A 259 10.79 10.78 44.92
N LYS A 260 9.78 10.38 44.11
CA LYS A 260 9.93 10.06 42.70
C LYS A 260 10.48 11.26 41.92
N ILE A 261 9.97 12.47 42.14
CA ILE A 261 10.45 13.71 41.50
C ILE A 261 11.95 13.93 41.80
N ARG A 262 12.35 13.78 43.08
CA ARG A 262 13.77 13.95 43.47
C ARG A 262 14.68 12.86 42.88
N LEU A 263 14.23 11.62 42.83
CA LEU A 263 14.96 10.48 42.32
C LEU A 263 15.13 10.51 40.79
N ALA A 264 14.22 11.14 40.07
CA ALA A 264 14.23 11.21 38.59
C ALA A 264 15.39 12.04 38.02
N LYS A 265 16.08 12.85 38.85
CA LYS A 265 17.24 13.70 38.43
C LYS A 265 16.94 14.51 37.16
N MET A 266 15.83 15.19 37.14
CA MET A 266 15.36 16.01 36.04
C MET A 266 16.24 17.25 35.82
N PRO A 267 16.34 17.79 34.58
CA PRO A 267 16.85 19.13 34.33
C PRO A 267 16.11 20.20 35.12
N LYS A 268 16.72 21.34 35.37
CA LYS A 268 16.16 22.42 36.20
C LYS A 268 14.76 22.86 35.75
N GLU A 269 14.54 22.93 34.48
CA GLU A 269 13.25 23.31 33.88
C GLU A 269 12.16 22.28 34.15
N ALA A 270 12.41 21.01 33.86
CA ALA A 270 11.50 19.91 34.12
C ALA A 270 11.18 19.77 35.61
N LEU A 271 12.21 19.93 36.48
CA LEU A 271 12.05 19.89 37.92
C LEU A 271 11.12 21.02 38.41
N LYS A 272 11.35 22.25 37.94
CA LYS A 272 10.53 23.41 38.29
C LYS A 272 9.07 23.19 37.89
N LYS A 273 8.85 22.59 36.73
CA LYS A 273 7.51 22.27 36.21
C LYS A 273 6.85 21.17 37.06
N ALA A 274 7.57 20.09 37.35
CA ALA A 274 7.09 18.99 38.20
C ALA A 274 6.74 19.48 39.61
N GLU A 275 7.58 20.30 40.19
CA GLU A 275 7.30 20.91 41.52
C GLU A 275 6.09 21.87 41.50
N GLY A 276 5.93 22.61 40.39
CA GLY A 276 4.76 23.47 40.19
C GLY A 276 3.46 22.68 40.09
N GLU A 277 3.46 21.56 39.34
CA GLU A 277 2.30 20.67 39.23
C GLU A 277 2.06 19.91 40.55
N LEU A 278 3.11 19.52 41.28
CA LEU A 278 2.97 18.91 42.61
C LEU A 278 2.33 19.87 43.60
N LYS A 279 2.68 21.17 43.60
CA LYS A 279 2.03 22.18 44.40
C LYS A 279 0.54 22.30 44.07
N LYS A 280 0.15 22.25 42.79
CA LYS A 280 -1.24 22.23 42.40
C LYS A 280 -1.94 20.97 42.87
N LEU A 281 -1.32 19.80 42.72
CA LEU A 281 -1.86 18.52 43.17
C LEU A 281 -2.16 18.52 44.69
N LYS A 282 -1.25 19.12 45.49
CA LYS A 282 -1.42 19.27 46.94
C LYS A 282 -2.66 20.12 47.35
N LEU A 283 -3.10 21.02 46.45
CA LEU A 283 -4.22 21.90 46.65
C LEU A 283 -5.53 21.39 46.06
N MET A 284 -5.47 20.36 45.24
CA MET A 284 -6.63 19.77 44.57
C MET A 284 -7.27 18.67 45.39
N SER A 285 -8.58 18.49 45.23
CA SER A 285 -9.24 17.32 45.78
C SER A 285 -8.73 16.07 45.05
N PRO A 286 -8.28 15.05 45.81
CA PRO A 286 -7.76 13.79 45.20
C PRO A 286 -8.73 13.10 44.26
N MET A 287 -10.03 13.39 44.42
CA MET A 287 -11.13 12.81 43.63
C MET A 287 -11.45 13.58 42.36
N SER A 288 -10.80 14.72 42.12
CA SER A 288 -11.09 15.51 40.93
C SER A 288 -10.48 14.86 39.67
N ALA A 289 -11.18 14.95 38.56
CA ALA A 289 -10.63 14.52 37.26
C ALA A 289 -9.32 15.27 36.94
N GLU A 290 -9.19 16.51 37.36
CA GLU A 290 -7.99 17.34 37.18
C GLU A 290 -6.81 16.79 37.98
N ALA A 291 -7.01 16.34 39.25
CA ALA A 291 -5.97 15.72 40.06
C ALA A 291 -5.40 14.47 39.39
N THR A 292 -6.25 13.64 38.76
CA THR A 292 -5.85 12.48 38.01
C THR A 292 -4.99 12.88 36.76
N VAL A 293 -5.38 13.94 36.06
CA VAL A 293 -4.60 14.43 34.89
C VAL A 293 -3.23 14.94 35.33
N VAL A 294 -3.18 15.73 36.43
CA VAL A 294 -1.92 16.26 36.98
C VAL A 294 -1.04 15.13 37.47
N ARG A 295 -1.60 14.12 38.15
CA ARG A 295 -0.86 12.95 38.62
C ARG A 295 -0.26 12.16 37.47
N ASN A 296 -1.07 11.83 36.45
CA ASN A 296 -0.57 11.15 35.25
C ASN A 296 0.55 11.93 34.59
N TYR A 297 0.46 13.24 34.54
CA TYR A 297 1.51 14.10 34.00
C TYR A 297 2.82 14.00 34.82
N ILE A 298 2.73 14.06 36.13
CA ILE A 298 3.90 13.90 37.01
C ILE A 298 4.48 12.49 36.88
N ASP A 299 3.65 11.47 36.79
CA ASP A 299 4.10 10.09 36.59
C ASP A 299 4.84 9.91 35.25
N VAL A 300 4.37 10.56 34.17
CA VAL A 300 5.11 10.60 32.90
C VAL A 300 6.43 11.31 33.06
N LEU A 301 6.48 12.51 33.68
CA LEU A 301 7.72 13.25 33.88
C LEU A 301 8.74 12.47 34.72
N THR A 302 8.30 11.83 35.78
CA THR A 302 9.17 11.05 36.69
C THR A 302 9.63 9.73 36.06
N GLY A 303 8.84 9.18 35.16
CA GLY A 303 9.15 7.94 34.44
C GLY A 303 10.19 8.13 33.33
N LEU A 304 10.34 9.34 32.77
CA LEU A 304 11.31 9.60 31.71
C LEU A 304 12.76 9.46 32.23
N PRO A 305 13.62 8.85 31.43
CA PRO A 305 15.02 8.58 31.82
C PRO A 305 15.94 9.80 31.62
N TRP A 306 15.73 10.87 32.37
CA TRP A 306 16.46 12.14 32.21
C TRP A 306 17.97 12.02 32.30
N SER A 307 18.48 11.18 33.19
CA SER A 307 19.91 11.03 33.46
C SER A 307 20.44 9.60 33.38
N LYS A 308 19.54 8.64 33.26
CA LYS A 308 19.88 7.22 33.36
C LYS A 308 20.39 6.70 32.03
N LYS A 309 21.69 6.34 31.96
CA LYS A 309 22.34 5.79 30.77
C LYS A 309 22.77 4.35 30.99
N THR A 310 22.72 3.53 29.94
CA THR A 310 23.41 2.23 29.90
C THR A 310 24.90 2.46 29.59
N LYS A 311 25.76 1.61 30.13
CA LYS A 311 27.19 1.62 29.81
C LYS A 311 27.38 1.12 28.38
N ILE A 312 27.89 1.98 27.51
CA ILE A 312 28.15 1.64 26.10
C ILE A 312 29.45 0.81 26.07
N LYS A 313 29.40 -0.24 25.25
CA LYS A 313 30.59 -1.03 24.92
C LYS A 313 31.22 -0.43 23.67
N HIS A 314 32.49 -0.17 23.73
CA HIS A 314 33.27 0.44 22.64
C HIS A 314 34.28 -0.56 22.04
N ASP A 315 33.98 -1.85 22.07
CA ASP A 315 34.81 -2.89 21.52
C ASP A 315 34.36 -3.23 20.11
N LEU A 316 35.13 -2.83 19.10
CA LEU A 316 34.81 -3.10 17.68
C LEU A 316 34.96 -4.59 17.34
N THR A 317 35.93 -5.29 17.98
CA THR A 317 36.10 -6.73 17.76
C THR A 317 34.86 -7.49 18.24
N LEU A 318 34.37 -7.14 19.45
CA LEU A 318 33.15 -7.71 19.96
C LEU A 318 31.93 -7.38 19.05
N ALA A 319 31.90 -6.18 18.47
CA ALA A 319 30.82 -5.78 17.56
C ALA A 319 30.86 -6.61 16.27
N GLU A 320 32.05 -6.84 15.72
CA GLU A 320 32.25 -7.69 14.55
C GLU A 320 31.83 -9.13 14.84
N ASP A 321 32.24 -9.70 15.96
CA ASP A 321 31.89 -11.05 16.39
C ASP A 321 30.35 -11.20 16.50
N VAL A 322 29.67 -10.26 17.16
CA VAL A 322 28.20 -10.28 17.31
C VAL A 322 27.50 -10.21 15.96
N LEU A 323 27.95 -9.33 15.04
CA LEU A 323 27.38 -9.22 13.71
C LEU A 323 27.61 -10.49 12.89
N ASN A 324 28.75 -11.14 13.02
CA ASN A 324 29.10 -12.39 12.34
C ASN A 324 28.33 -13.59 12.92
N GLU A 325 28.13 -13.62 14.23
CA GLU A 325 27.34 -14.66 14.91
C GLU A 325 25.84 -14.57 14.53
N ASP A 326 25.29 -13.36 14.52
CA ASP A 326 23.85 -13.16 14.32
C ASP A 326 23.42 -13.11 12.83
N HIS A 327 24.38 -12.86 11.89
CA HIS A 327 24.06 -12.68 10.47
C HIS A 327 25.04 -13.40 9.55
N TYR A 328 24.51 -14.17 8.60
CA TYR A 328 25.30 -14.82 7.54
C TYR A 328 25.53 -13.88 6.37
N GLY A 329 26.76 -13.81 5.86
CA GLY A 329 27.12 -12.91 4.76
C GLY A 329 26.96 -11.43 5.15
N LEU A 330 26.52 -10.62 4.19
CA LEU A 330 26.32 -9.16 4.36
C LEU A 330 27.61 -8.40 4.71
N ASP A 331 28.76 -8.88 4.26
CA ASP A 331 30.08 -8.38 4.69
C ASP A 331 30.21 -6.87 4.48
N LYS A 332 29.84 -6.35 3.30
CA LYS A 332 29.85 -4.91 3.00
C LYS A 332 28.94 -4.09 3.96
N VAL A 333 27.81 -4.67 4.36
CA VAL A 333 26.85 -4.02 5.27
C VAL A 333 27.44 -4.00 6.68
N LYS A 334 28.04 -5.10 7.12
CA LYS A 334 28.73 -5.20 8.41
C LYS A 334 29.91 -4.23 8.49
N ASP A 335 30.75 -4.16 7.46
CA ASP A 335 31.87 -3.24 7.39
C ASP A 335 31.43 -1.78 7.54
N ARG A 336 30.36 -1.39 6.82
CA ARG A 336 29.78 -0.03 6.95
C ARG A 336 29.24 0.26 8.35
N ILE A 337 28.60 -0.73 8.98
CA ILE A 337 28.13 -0.60 10.37
C ILE A 337 29.32 -0.45 11.32
N LEU A 338 30.41 -1.23 11.12
CA LEU A 338 31.62 -1.15 11.93
C LEU A 338 32.36 0.19 11.73
N GLU A 339 32.45 0.69 10.49
CA GLU A 339 32.99 2.04 10.20
C GLU A 339 32.20 3.11 10.96
N TYR A 340 30.87 3.05 10.92
CA TYR A 340 30.01 3.97 11.66
C TYR A 340 30.24 3.89 13.17
N LEU A 341 30.33 2.69 13.74
CA LEU A 341 30.61 2.48 15.17
C LEU A 341 32.02 2.97 15.56
N ALA A 342 32.99 2.81 14.67
CA ALA A 342 34.36 3.29 14.89
C ALA A 342 34.44 4.81 14.98
N VAL A 343 33.70 5.52 14.13
CA VAL A 343 33.56 6.98 14.18
C VAL A 343 32.91 7.41 15.49
N GLN A 344 31.85 6.73 15.92
CA GLN A 344 31.17 7.02 17.19
C GLN A 344 32.08 6.87 18.43
N GLN A 345 33.12 6.02 18.38
CA GLN A 345 34.07 5.89 19.50
C GLN A 345 35.02 7.07 19.66
N ARG A 346 35.27 7.78 18.56
CA ARG A 346 36.28 8.87 18.54
C ARG A 346 35.68 10.26 18.74
N VAL A 347 34.36 10.40 18.57
CA VAL A 347 33.69 11.71 18.63
C VAL A 347 32.70 11.72 19.78
N ASP A 348 32.91 12.65 20.75
CA ASP A 348 32.05 12.77 21.95
C ASP A 348 30.59 13.16 21.62
N LYS A 349 30.38 13.90 20.54
CA LYS A 349 29.05 14.24 20.02
C LYS A 349 28.99 13.89 18.54
N VAL A 350 28.25 12.84 18.23
CA VAL A 350 28.15 12.36 16.88
C VAL A 350 27.18 13.27 16.08
N LYS A 351 27.74 14.06 15.19
CA LYS A 351 27.01 14.72 14.10
C LYS A 351 26.92 13.83 12.84
N ALA A 352 27.04 12.52 13.00
CA ALA A 352 27.01 11.59 11.89
C ALA A 352 25.58 11.41 11.36
N PRO A 353 25.43 11.20 10.05
CA PRO A 353 24.14 10.86 9.47
C PRO A 353 23.59 9.57 10.07
N ILE A 354 22.27 9.41 10.06
CA ILE A 354 21.60 8.26 10.65
C ILE A 354 21.71 7.06 9.70
N LEU A 355 22.02 5.89 10.23
CA LEU A 355 22.05 4.68 9.43
C LEU A 355 20.63 4.33 8.93
N CYS A 356 20.47 4.23 7.62
CA CYS A 356 19.23 3.79 6.99
C CYS A 356 19.47 2.49 6.21
N LEU A 357 18.87 1.40 6.70
CA LEU A 357 18.97 0.08 6.08
C LEU A 357 17.85 -0.08 5.05
N VAL A 358 18.19 -0.02 3.76
CA VAL A 358 17.23 -0.10 2.66
C VAL A 358 17.35 -1.43 1.92
N GLY A 359 16.26 -2.12 1.70
CA GLY A 359 16.26 -3.37 0.95
C GLY A 359 14.94 -4.12 1.04
N PRO A 360 14.79 -5.21 0.30
CA PRO A 360 13.55 -5.96 0.24
C PRO A 360 13.14 -6.55 1.59
N PRO A 361 11.87 -6.93 1.77
CA PRO A 361 11.40 -7.52 3.01
C PRO A 361 12.11 -8.86 3.30
N GLY A 362 12.43 -9.11 4.57
CA GLY A 362 13.00 -10.39 5.01
C GLY A 362 14.51 -10.53 4.84
N VAL A 363 15.25 -9.47 4.49
CA VAL A 363 16.73 -9.51 4.40
C VAL A 363 17.45 -9.18 5.71
N GLY A 364 16.73 -9.10 6.83
CA GLY A 364 17.36 -8.97 8.15
C GLY A 364 17.55 -7.53 8.65
N LYS A 365 16.95 -6.51 8.03
CA LYS A 365 17.09 -5.09 8.45
C LYS A 365 16.80 -4.88 9.94
N THR A 366 15.69 -5.38 10.42
CA THR A 366 15.24 -5.22 11.82
C THR A 366 16.16 -6.00 12.78
N SER A 367 16.63 -7.19 12.39
CA SER A 367 17.57 -7.98 13.20
C SER A 367 18.95 -7.37 13.25
N LEU A 368 19.43 -6.72 12.17
CA LEU A 368 20.67 -5.94 12.19
C LEU A 368 20.63 -4.83 13.25
N GLY A 369 19.49 -4.10 13.33
CA GLY A 369 19.29 -3.11 14.39
C GLY A 369 19.39 -3.70 15.80
N GLN A 370 18.85 -4.91 16.01
CA GLN A 370 18.99 -5.62 17.29
C GLN A 370 20.43 -6.02 17.58
N SER A 371 21.16 -6.51 16.58
CA SER A 371 22.56 -6.91 16.74
C SER A 371 23.47 -5.71 16.99
N ILE A 372 23.21 -4.56 16.37
CA ILE A 372 23.92 -3.30 16.69
C ILE A 372 23.68 -2.90 18.15
N ALA A 373 22.43 -3.02 18.64
CA ALA A 373 22.13 -2.73 20.04
C ALA A 373 22.84 -3.68 21.01
N LYS A 374 22.87 -4.99 20.68
CA LYS A 374 23.59 -6.04 21.44
C LYS A 374 25.10 -5.75 21.46
N ALA A 375 25.67 -5.43 20.32
CA ALA A 375 27.09 -5.12 20.15
C ALA A 375 27.54 -3.90 20.97
N THR A 376 26.74 -2.82 20.93
CA THR A 376 27.01 -1.58 21.65
C THR A 376 26.57 -1.61 23.12
N GLY A 377 25.89 -2.64 23.58
CA GLY A 377 25.34 -2.73 24.93
C GLY A 377 24.19 -1.74 25.19
N ARG A 378 23.60 -1.16 24.14
CA ARG A 378 22.45 -0.26 24.24
C ARG A 378 21.16 -1.07 24.39
N LYS A 379 20.17 -0.51 25.08
CA LYS A 379 18.83 -1.09 25.05
C LYS A 379 18.19 -0.87 23.68
N TYR A 380 17.50 -1.87 23.18
CA TYR A 380 16.82 -1.84 21.90
C TYR A 380 15.38 -1.38 22.03
N VAL A 381 15.00 -0.40 21.22
CA VAL A 381 13.62 0.11 21.09
C VAL A 381 13.23 0.09 19.63
N ARG A 382 12.02 -0.34 19.32
CA ARG A 382 11.48 -0.32 17.95
C ARG A 382 10.21 0.51 17.89
N MET A 383 10.14 1.41 16.94
CA MET A 383 8.95 2.18 16.58
C MET A 383 8.61 1.95 15.11
N ALA A 384 7.44 1.39 14.84
CA ALA A 384 6.96 1.25 13.47
C ALA A 384 6.35 2.57 13.01
N LEU A 385 6.83 3.09 11.89
CA LEU A 385 6.36 4.33 11.28
C LEU A 385 5.29 4.08 10.21
N GLY A 386 5.18 2.83 9.73
CA GLY A 386 4.20 2.46 8.73
C GLY A 386 2.76 2.73 9.18
N GLY A 387 2.06 3.56 8.41
CA GLY A 387 0.68 3.95 8.69
C GLY A 387 0.51 5.16 9.62
N MET A 388 1.59 5.76 10.11
CA MET A 388 1.51 7.04 10.83
C MET A 388 1.15 8.16 9.86
N ARG A 389 0.18 8.99 10.26
CA ARG A 389 -0.31 10.12 9.45
C ARG A 389 -0.43 11.41 10.24
N ASP A 390 -0.40 11.33 11.57
CA ASP A 390 -0.58 12.46 12.48
C ASP A 390 0.76 12.78 13.18
N GLU A 391 1.18 14.02 13.12
CA GLU A 391 2.35 14.53 13.84
C GLU A 391 2.25 14.30 15.34
N ALA A 392 1.04 14.34 15.88
CA ALA A 392 0.78 14.12 17.30
C ALA A 392 1.16 12.70 17.78
N GLU A 393 1.27 11.72 16.89
CA GLU A 393 1.79 10.41 17.26
C GLU A 393 3.28 10.47 17.66
N ILE A 394 4.05 11.42 17.09
CA ILE A 394 5.47 11.60 17.38
C ILE A 394 5.67 12.57 18.53
N ARG A 395 5.01 13.74 18.49
CA ARG A 395 5.14 14.85 19.44
C ARG A 395 4.14 14.84 20.60
N GLY A 396 3.17 13.90 20.62
CA GLY A 396 2.13 13.86 21.64
C GLY A 396 1.02 14.88 21.42
N HIS A 397 -0.04 14.71 22.19
CA HIS A 397 -1.18 15.62 22.21
C HIS A 397 -1.07 16.61 23.38
N ARG A 398 -1.55 17.83 23.19
CA ARG A 398 -1.61 18.79 24.28
C ARG A 398 -2.42 18.23 25.45
N ARG A 399 -1.91 18.32 26.68
CA ARG A 399 -2.48 17.74 27.91
C ARG A 399 -3.87 18.26 28.29
N THR A 400 -4.33 19.35 27.64
CA THR A 400 -5.68 19.90 27.86
C THR A 400 -6.79 18.99 27.36
N TYR A 401 -6.49 18.01 26.53
CA TYR A 401 -7.47 17.05 26.02
C TYR A 401 -7.56 15.83 26.94
N ILE A 402 -8.78 15.40 27.26
CA ILE A 402 -9.01 14.17 28.05
C ILE A 402 -8.49 12.98 27.25
N GLY A 403 -7.59 12.19 27.84
CA GLY A 403 -6.94 11.06 27.17
C GLY A 403 -5.68 11.41 26.40
N ALA A 404 -5.17 12.64 26.52
CA ALA A 404 -3.89 13.02 25.96
C ALA A 404 -2.74 12.12 26.48
N LEU A 405 -1.83 11.79 25.57
CA LEU A 405 -0.64 10.97 25.85
C LEU A 405 0.59 11.65 25.26
N PRO A 406 1.78 11.43 25.84
CA PRO A 406 3.03 11.86 25.21
C PRO A 406 3.24 11.16 23.88
N GLY A 407 4.08 11.72 23.03
CA GLY A 407 4.45 11.12 21.77
C GLY A 407 5.12 9.75 21.91
N LYS A 408 5.01 8.93 20.87
CA LYS A 408 5.56 7.57 20.86
C LYS A 408 7.07 7.53 21.10
N VAL A 409 7.80 8.60 20.77
CA VAL A 409 9.22 8.72 21.04
C VAL A 409 9.49 8.70 22.55
N LEU A 410 8.86 9.59 23.31
CA LEU A 410 9.02 9.63 24.75
C LEU A 410 8.41 8.43 25.47
N GLN A 411 7.25 7.92 25.02
CA GLN A 411 6.69 6.67 25.56
C GLN A 411 7.68 5.50 25.41
N SER A 412 8.34 5.40 24.28
CA SER A 412 9.31 4.34 24.00
C SER A 412 10.57 4.49 24.85
N LEU A 413 11.05 5.70 25.06
CA LEU A 413 12.16 5.99 25.96
C LEU A 413 11.82 5.66 27.42
N ASN A 414 10.61 5.96 27.85
CA ASN A 414 10.11 5.59 29.17
C ASN A 414 10.12 4.06 29.36
N LYS A 415 9.61 3.29 28.38
CA LYS A 415 9.69 1.81 28.40
C LYS A 415 11.12 1.30 28.44
N ALA A 416 12.04 1.92 27.69
CA ALA A 416 13.44 1.55 27.69
C ALA A 416 14.09 1.84 29.06
N GLY A 417 13.64 2.86 29.78
CA GLY A 417 14.17 3.29 31.05
C GLY A 417 15.63 3.75 30.99
N THR A 418 16.09 4.16 29.81
CA THR A 418 17.45 4.70 29.56
C THR A 418 17.40 5.79 28.52
N ARG A 419 18.28 6.79 28.68
CA ARG A 419 18.36 7.95 27.80
C ARG A 419 19.08 7.64 26.48
N ASN A 420 19.94 6.62 26.45
CA ASN A 420 20.81 6.28 25.32
C ASN A 420 20.52 4.93 24.66
N PRO A 421 19.26 4.57 24.38
CA PRO A 421 18.95 3.33 23.68
C PRO A 421 19.37 3.41 22.20
N LEU A 422 19.36 2.26 21.53
CA LEU A 422 19.25 2.21 20.08
C LEU A 422 17.78 2.24 19.72
N PHE A 423 17.37 3.20 18.92
CA PHE A 423 15.99 3.43 18.51
C PHE A 423 15.83 3.10 17.03
N LEU A 424 15.18 1.98 16.74
CA LEU A 424 14.90 1.55 15.38
C LEU A 424 13.60 2.15 14.88
N LEU A 425 13.68 2.95 13.85
CA LEU A 425 12.55 3.51 13.10
C LEU A 425 12.24 2.60 11.90
N ASP A 426 11.21 1.80 12.03
CA ASP A 426 10.92 0.74 11.06
C ASP A 426 9.88 1.20 10.02
N GLU A 427 10.13 0.88 8.74
CA GLU A 427 9.28 1.20 7.60
C GLU A 427 9.07 2.71 7.36
N ILE A 428 10.16 3.47 7.30
CA ILE A 428 10.13 4.93 7.09
C ILE A 428 9.56 5.34 5.73
N ASP A 429 9.63 4.47 4.72
CA ASP A 429 9.06 4.66 3.39
C ASP A 429 7.52 4.61 3.36
N LYS A 430 6.90 4.17 4.46
CA LYS A 430 5.44 4.07 4.58
C LYS A 430 4.82 5.19 5.42
N LEU A 431 5.58 6.24 5.68
CA LEU A 431 5.03 7.47 6.26
C LEU A 431 4.05 8.10 5.28
N GLY A 432 2.86 8.39 5.77
CA GLY A 432 1.83 9.09 4.99
C GLY A 432 1.71 10.54 5.43
N THR A 433 1.44 11.44 4.49
CA THR A 433 1.00 12.81 4.79
C THR A 433 -0.53 12.86 4.72
N ASP A 434 -1.17 13.55 5.67
CA ASP A 434 -2.61 13.78 5.72
C ASP A 434 -2.87 15.25 6.07
N PHE A 435 -4.10 15.71 5.89
CA PHE A 435 -4.54 17.06 6.30
C PHE A 435 -4.37 17.35 7.80
N ARG A 436 -4.06 16.34 8.62
CA ARG A 436 -3.82 16.45 10.08
C ARG A 436 -2.40 16.80 10.47
N GLY A 437 -1.47 16.81 9.53
CA GLY A 437 -0.07 17.11 9.77
C GLY A 437 0.88 16.30 8.92
N ASP A 438 2.15 16.62 9.03
CA ASP A 438 3.26 15.93 8.37
C ASP A 438 4.18 15.27 9.42
N PRO A 439 4.06 13.95 9.66
CA PRO A 439 4.94 13.24 10.55
C PRO A 439 6.42 13.33 10.17
N SER A 440 6.71 13.55 8.86
CA SER A 440 8.09 13.70 8.39
C SER A 440 8.75 14.94 8.98
N SER A 441 8.02 16.04 9.12
CA SER A 441 8.52 17.27 9.75
C SER A 441 8.83 17.07 11.23
N ALA A 442 8.00 16.33 11.97
CA ALA A 442 8.28 15.99 13.36
C ALA A 442 9.50 15.08 13.50
N LEU A 443 9.68 14.13 12.56
CA LEU A 443 10.86 13.27 12.55
C LEU A 443 12.13 14.03 12.21
N LEU A 444 12.07 15.09 11.40
CA LEU A 444 13.25 15.93 11.14
C LEU A 444 13.82 16.50 12.44
N GLU A 445 12.98 17.01 13.35
CA GLU A 445 13.43 17.51 14.65
C GLU A 445 14.04 16.39 15.52
N VAL A 446 13.46 15.21 15.51
CA VAL A 446 13.97 14.04 16.25
C VAL A 446 15.33 13.59 15.72
N LEU A 447 15.51 13.63 14.40
CA LEU A 447 16.66 13.05 13.72
C LEU A 447 17.79 14.04 13.44
N ASP A 448 17.52 15.34 13.47
CA ASP A 448 18.52 16.37 13.23
C ASP A 448 19.41 16.55 14.47
N PRO A 449 20.71 16.26 14.39
CA PRO A 449 21.64 16.43 15.52
C PRO A 449 21.74 17.89 16.03
N GLU A 450 21.33 18.87 15.22
CA GLU A 450 21.34 20.27 15.60
C GLU A 450 20.11 20.67 16.41
N GLN A 451 19.00 19.94 16.29
CA GLN A 451 17.72 20.22 16.92
C GLN A 451 17.30 19.20 18.00
N ASN A 452 17.75 17.95 17.89
CA ASN A 452 17.31 16.85 18.75
C ASN A 452 17.62 16.99 20.24
N HIS A 453 18.53 17.89 20.61
CA HIS A 453 18.86 18.19 22.00
C HIS A 453 17.77 18.99 22.72
N THR A 454 16.85 19.61 21.97
CA THR A 454 15.71 20.41 22.45
C THR A 454 14.39 19.87 21.88
N PHE A 455 14.24 18.54 21.85
CA PHE A 455 13.01 17.92 21.31
C PHE A 455 11.81 18.29 22.19
N GLY A 456 10.83 18.96 21.58
CA GLY A 456 9.59 19.42 22.22
C GLY A 456 8.44 18.45 22.05
N ASP A 457 8.01 17.80 23.13
CA ASP A 457 6.77 17.02 23.18
C ASP A 457 5.62 17.87 23.69
N HIS A 458 4.50 17.88 22.99
CA HIS A 458 3.34 18.74 23.30
C HIS A 458 2.63 18.35 24.61
N TYR A 459 2.77 17.09 25.07
CA TYR A 459 2.23 16.64 26.33
C TYR A 459 3.14 17.03 27.49
N VAL A 460 4.44 16.78 27.33
CA VAL A 460 5.45 17.02 28.37
C VAL A 460 5.75 18.51 28.53
N GLU A 461 5.71 19.27 27.41
CA GLU A 461 5.94 20.72 27.36
C GLU A 461 7.27 21.16 28.02
N VAL A 462 8.28 20.29 28.01
CA VAL A 462 9.66 20.53 28.42
C VAL A 462 10.56 19.84 27.44
N ASP A 463 11.64 20.50 27.08
CA ASP A 463 12.61 19.94 26.14
C ASP A 463 13.24 18.67 26.68
N PHE A 464 13.32 17.65 25.83
CA PHE A 464 13.97 16.39 26.12
C PHE A 464 15.17 16.22 25.18
N ASP A 465 16.34 15.98 25.76
CA ASP A 465 17.56 15.81 24.98
C ASP A 465 17.68 14.38 24.42
N LEU A 466 17.54 14.25 23.10
CA LEU A 466 17.66 13.00 22.34
C LEU A 466 19.08 12.75 21.80
N SER A 467 20.06 13.61 22.05
CA SER A 467 21.41 13.54 21.46
C SER A 467 22.21 12.27 21.81
N ASP A 468 21.83 11.58 22.90
CA ASP A 468 22.45 10.32 23.31
C ASP A 468 21.80 9.07 22.64
N VAL A 469 20.65 9.25 21.99
CA VAL A 469 19.93 8.17 21.32
C VAL A 469 20.63 7.82 20.01
N MET A 470 20.83 6.53 19.78
CA MET A 470 21.31 6.05 18.48
C MET A 470 20.12 5.70 17.61
N PHE A 471 19.82 6.50 16.60
CA PHE A 471 18.76 6.22 15.65
C PHE A 471 19.26 5.36 14.50
N VAL A 472 18.47 4.37 14.14
CA VAL A 472 18.65 3.53 12.94
C VAL A 472 17.32 3.45 12.24
N ALA A 473 17.27 3.71 10.95
CA ALA A 473 16.04 3.61 10.15
C ALA A 473 16.05 2.35 9.27
N THR A 474 14.87 1.82 8.96
CA THR A 474 14.70 0.78 7.95
C THR A 474 13.70 1.20 6.90
N SER A 475 13.94 0.82 5.66
CA SER A 475 13.05 1.05 4.52
C SER A 475 13.01 -0.16 3.60
N ASN A 476 11.90 -0.38 2.93
CA ASN A 476 11.80 -1.39 1.88
C ASN A 476 12.11 -0.81 0.50
N SER A 477 11.96 0.48 0.31
CA SER A 477 12.19 1.19 -0.95
C SER A 477 12.96 2.50 -0.73
N MET A 478 13.39 3.13 -1.81
CA MET A 478 14.01 4.48 -1.75
C MET A 478 12.98 5.61 -1.72
N ASN A 479 11.70 5.29 -1.59
CA ASN A 479 10.63 6.27 -1.50
C ASN A 479 10.56 6.91 -0.10
N ILE A 480 11.64 7.58 0.28
CA ILE A 480 11.80 8.29 1.54
C ILE A 480 11.70 9.79 1.24
N PRO A 481 11.02 10.58 2.08
CA PRO A 481 11.00 12.03 1.92
C PRO A 481 12.41 12.61 1.77
N PRO A 482 12.69 13.44 0.74
CA PRO A 482 14.05 13.92 0.46
C PRO A 482 14.73 14.59 1.65
N ALA A 483 13.99 15.38 2.42
CA ALA A 483 14.52 16.06 3.60
C ALA A 483 15.01 15.10 4.70
N LEU A 484 14.39 13.94 4.82
CA LEU A 484 14.86 12.88 5.73
C LEU A 484 16.06 12.14 5.14
N LEU A 485 16.01 11.87 3.83
CA LEU A 485 17.06 11.15 3.11
C LEU A 485 18.43 11.88 3.20
N ASP A 486 18.43 13.21 3.11
CA ASP A 486 19.64 14.06 3.24
C ASP A 486 20.36 13.90 4.59
N ARG A 487 19.66 13.40 5.62
CA ARG A 487 20.20 13.16 6.96
C ARG A 487 20.56 11.71 7.21
N MET A 488 20.45 10.87 6.19
CA MET A 488 20.63 9.43 6.31
C MET A 488 21.80 8.92 5.50
N GLU A 489 22.59 8.06 6.10
CA GLU A 489 23.54 7.21 5.40
C GLU A 489 22.83 5.93 4.97
N VAL A 490 22.58 5.81 3.66
CA VAL A 490 21.86 4.69 3.09
C VAL A 490 22.77 3.49 2.90
N ILE A 491 22.46 2.40 3.59
CA ILE A 491 23.10 1.11 3.40
C ILE A 491 22.11 0.18 2.68
N ARG A 492 22.43 -0.18 1.45
CA ARG A 492 21.58 -1.04 0.65
C ARG A 492 21.84 -2.51 0.95
N LEU A 493 20.77 -3.23 1.31
CA LEU A 493 20.76 -4.66 1.48
C LEU A 493 20.15 -5.29 0.23
N SER A 494 20.90 -6.10 -0.47
CA SER A 494 20.39 -6.91 -1.59
C SER A 494 19.68 -8.18 -1.09
N GLY A 495 18.97 -8.84 -1.99
CA GLY A 495 18.43 -10.17 -1.74
C GLY A 495 19.52 -11.22 -1.54
N TYR A 496 19.16 -12.33 -0.92
CA TYR A 496 20.05 -13.47 -0.69
C TYR A 496 20.07 -14.43 -1.88
N THR A 497 21.23 -15.03 -2.12
CA THR A 497 21.39 -16.17 -3.02
C THR A 497 20.73 -17.42 -2.43
N GLU A 498 20.57 -18.48 -3.25
CA GLU A 498 20.05 -19.76 -2.78
C GLU A 498 20.92 -20.37 -1.67
N ASP A 499 22.25 -20.30 -1.84
CA ASP A 499 23.21 -20.83 -0.88
C ASP A 499 23.21 -20.04 0.44
N GLU A 500 23.11 -18.70 0.35
CA GLU A 500 22.94 -17.86 1.53
C GLU A 500 21.63 -18.16 2.25
N LYS A 501 20.52 -18.32 1.53
CA LYS A 501 19.21 -18.67 2.13
C LYS A 501 19.26 -20.03 2.82
N THR A 502 19.89 -21.01 2.18
CA THR A 502 20.07 -22.35 2.73
C THR A 502 20.91 -22.30 4.01
N SER A 503 22.02 -21.59 3.99
CA SER A 503 22.87 -21.40 5.17
C SER A 503 22.16 -20.65 6.29
N ILE A 504 21.41 -19.60 5.98
CA ILE A 504 20.59 -18.84 6.95
C ILE A 504 19.50 -19.74 7.53
N ALA A 505 18.86 -20.55 6.70
CA ALA A 505 17.81 -21.46 7.17
C ALA A 505 18.34 -22.47 8.19
N ILE A 506 19.47 -23.11 7.88
CA ILE A 506 20.06 -24.14 8.73
C ILE A 506 20.62 -23.55 10.02
N LYS A 507 21.39 -22.46 9.92
CA LYS A 507 22.09 -21.88 11.07
C LYS A 507 21.18 -21.09 12.02
N TYR A 508 20.15 -20.40 11.49
CA TYR A 508 19.39 -19.44 12.29
C TYR A 508 17.88 -19.73 12.30
N LEU A 509 17.25 -19.98 11.13
CA LEU A 509 15.80 -20.07 11.08
C LEU A 509 15.29 -21.38 11.65
N LEU A 510 15.91 -22.51 11.31
CA LEU A 510 15.48 -23.83 11.77
C LEU A 510 15.58 -23.95 13.30
N PRO A 511 16.72 -23.66 13.96
CA PRO A 511 16.81 -23.68 15.41
C PRO A 511 15.80 -22.74 16.09
N LYS A 512 15.59 -21.57 15.53
CA LYS A 512 14.60 -20.60 16.02
C LYS A 512 13.18 -21.16 15.91
N GLN A 513 12.84 -21.82 14.80
CA GLN A 513 11.50 -22.37 14.57
C GLN A 513 11.27 -23.65 15.41
N LEU A 514 12.28 -24.47 15.60
CA LEU A 514 12.21 -25.61 16.53
C LEU A 514 11.84 -25.12 17.94
N LYS A 515 12.59 -24.15 18.44
CA LYS A 515 12.33 -23.54 19.76
C LYS A 515 10.94 -22.89 19.85
N ASN A 516 10.54 -22.13 18.85
CA ASN A 516 9.26 -21.40 18.85
C ASN A 516 8.04 -22.33 18.78
N ASN A 517 8.18 -23.48 18.13
CA ASN A 517 7.11 -24.46 17.99
C ASN A 517 7.22 -25.60 19.02
N GLY A 518 8.18 -25.56 19.94
CA GLY A 518 8.35 -26.54 21.00
C GLY A 518 8.79 -27.93 20.49
N VAL A 519 9.54 -27.98 19.39
CA VAL A 519 10.11 -29.22 18.82
C VAL A 519 11.53 -29.37 19.33
N LYS A 520 11.88 -30.57 19.77
CA LYS A 520 13.26 -30.91 20.18
C LYS A 520 14.11 -31.23 18.97
N ASP A 521 15.40 -30.94 19.04
CA ASP A 521 16.34 -31.25 17.96
C ASP A 521 16.39 -32.75 17.63
N SER A 522 16.07 -33.61 18.60
CA SER A 522 15.95 -35.05 18.41
C SER A 522 14.66 -35.50 17.71
N GLU A 523 13.64 -34.66 17.62
CA GLU A 523 12.34 -34.98 17.06
C GLU A 523 12.21 -34.66 15.58
N LEU A 524 12.92 -33.65 15.11
CA LEU A 524 12.87 -33.19 13.71
C LEU A 524 14.26 -32.82 13.21
N ARG A 525 14.64 -33.45 12.09
CA ARG A 525 15.77 -33.05 11.28
C ARG A 525 15.31 -32.66 9.88
N VAL A 526 15.78 -31.54 9.38
CA VAL A 526 15.53 -31.11 8.00
C VAL A 526 16.86 -31.11 7.27
N ASP A 527 16.96 -31.88 6.22
CA ASP A 527 18.18 -32.04 5.43
C ASP A 527 18.38 -30.79 4.52
N GLU A 528 19.61 -30.53 4.11
CA GLU A 528 19.96 -29.34 3.31
C GLU A 528 19.28 -29.35 1.95
N ASP A 529 19.15 -30.50 1.32
CA ASP A 529 18.46 -30.67 0.04
C ASP A 529 16.97 -30.30 0.12
N ALA A 530 16.31 -30.66 1.26
CA ALA A 530 14.93 -30.22 1.51
C ALA A 530 14.83 -28.69 1.64
N VAL A 531 15.78 -28.06 2.33
CA VAL A 531 15.80 -26.60 2.44
C VAL A 531 16.00 -25.95 1.07
N ARG A 532 16.88 -26.49 0.24
CA ARG A 532 17.09 -26.04 -1.13
C ARG A 532 15.82 -26.16 -1.97
N ASP A 533 15.13 -27.27 -1.86
CA ASP A 533 13.85 -27.49 -2.55
C ASP A 533 12.75 -26.54 -2.04
N ILE A 534 12.73 -26.20 -0.74
CA ILE A 534 11.82 -25.17 -0.21
C ILE A 534 12.10 -23.83 -0.89
N VAL A 535 13.36 -23.43 -0.99
CA VAL A 535 13.76 -22.18 -1.63
C VAL A 535 13.33 -22.16 -3.10
N ARG A 536 13.50 -23.26 -3.83
CA ARG A 536 13.23 -23.38 -5.26
C ARG A 536 11.76 -23.46 -5.61
N TYR A 537 11.01 -24.28 -4.89
CA TYR A 537 9.68 -24.70 -5.31
C TYR A 537 8.55 -24.16 -4.42
N TYR A 538 8.84 -23.68 -3.21
CA TYR A 538 7.81 -23.22 -2.28
C TYR A 538 7.90 -21.73 -1.93
N THR A 539 9.02 -21.08 -2.23
CA THR A 539 9.22 -19.65 -1.96
C THR A 539 9.66 -18.88 -3.20
N ARG A 540 9.23 -17.61 -3.31
CA ARG A 540 9.64 -16.66 -4.33
C ARG A 540 9.78 -15.31 -3.66
N GLU A 541 10.97 -15.04 -3.11
CA GLU A 541 11.24 -13.81 -2.35
C GLU A 541 12.75 -13.49 -2.40
N ALA A 542 13.07 -12.19 -2.23
CA ALA A 542 14.46 -11.76 -2.09
C ALA A 542 15.07 -12.14 -0.74
N GLY A 543 14.29 -12.06 0.33
CA GLY A 543 14.70 -12.40 1.68
C GLY A 543 14.42 -13.86 2.08
N VAL A 544 14.14 -14.07 3.37
CA VAL A 544 13.91 -15.42 3.97
C VAL A 544 12.61 -15.50 4.78
N ARG A 545 11.69 -14.54 4.62
CA ARG A 545 10.47 -14.48 5.44
C ARG A 545 9.46 -15.59 5.10
N SER A 546 9.30 -15.91 3.82
CA SER A 546 8.45 -17.02 3.39
C SER A 546 9.11 -18.36 3.68
N LEU A 547 10.43 -18.46 3.52
CA LEU A 547 11.21 -19.62 3.92
C LEU A 547 11.02 -19.93 5.42
N GLU A 548 11.09 -18.92 6.29
CA GLU A 548 10.83 -19.05 7.71
C GLU A 548 9.40 -19.58 7.99
N ARG A 549 8.41 -19.09 7.23
CA ARG A 549 7.00 -19.55 7.35
C ARG A 549 6.83 -21.01 6.94
N GLU A 550 7.47 -21.43 5.84
CA GLU A 550 7.37 -22.83 5.39
C GLU A 550 8.09 -23.74 6.37
N LEU A 551 9.25 -23.39 6.93
CA LEU A 551 9.92 -24.13 8.00
C LEU A 551 9.03 -24.23 9.26
N SER A 552 8.40 -23.13 9.67
CA SER A 552 7.43 -23.15 10.78
C SER A 552 6.23 -24.06 10.50
N LYS A 553 5.77 -24.13 9.25
CA LYS A 553 4.69 -25.04 8.83
C LYS A 553 5.09 -26.50 8.98
N ILE A 554 6.32 -26.85 8.61
CA ILE A 554 6.87 -28.20 8.83
C ILE A 554 6.88 -28.52 10.33
N CYS A 555 7.45 -27.65 11.16
CA CYS A 555 7.48 -27.84 12.61
C CYS A 555 6.08 -28.07 13.20
N ARG A 556 5.10 -27.25 12.82
CA ARG A 556 3.71 -27.40 13.31
C ARG A 556 3.05 -28.71 12.86
N LYS A 557 3.32 -29.18 11.63
CA LYS A 557 2.80 -30.49 11.17
C LYS A 557 3.43 -31.65 11.93
N VAL A 558 4.73 -31.56 12.18
CA VAL A 558 5.43 -32.60 12.99
C VAL A 558 4.88 -32.63 14.40
N VAL A 559 4.75 -31.51 15.09
CA VAL A 559 4.15 -31.44 16.43
C VAL A 559 2.75 -32.07 16.44
N LYS A 560 1.91 -31.68 15.46
CA LYS A 560 0.57 -32.29 15.35
C LYS A 560 0.62 -33.80 15.17
N ALA A 561 1.51 -34.31 14.32
CA ALA A 561 1.62 -35.72 14.02
C ALA A 561 2.14 -36.50 15.22
N LEU A 562 3.13 -35.98 15.95
CA LEU A 562 3.66 -36.58 17.19
C LEU A 562 2.59 -36.63 18.29
N LEU A 563 1.86 -35.54 18.52
CA LEU A 563 0.79 -35.51 19.53
C LEU A 563 -0.38 -36.46 19.20
N LEU A 564 -0.68 -36.65 17.92
CA LEU A 564 -1.69 -37.58 17.44
C LEU A 564 -1.15 -39.02 17.34
N LYS A 565 0.10 -39.28 17.72
CA LYS A 565 0.80 -40.57 17.59
C LYS A 565 0.74 -41.17 16.17
N LYS A 566 0.78 -40.30 15.15
CA LYS A 566 0.79 -40.69 13.73
C LYS A 566 2.19 -40.78 13.14
N MET A 567 3.18 -40.28 13.83
CA MET A 567 4.60 -40.34 13.49
C MET A 567 5.40 -40.68 14.73
N GLU A 568 6.52 -41.35 14.54
CA GLU A 568 7.49 -41.61 15.61
C GLU A 568 8.43 -40.42 15.78
N PRO A 569 9.02 -40.22 16.99
CA PRO A 569 10.11 -39.25 17.17
C PRO A 569 11.28 -39.60 16.22
N GLN A 570 12.02 -38.55 15.76
CA GLN A 570 13.08 -38.58 14.74
C GLN A 570 12.57 -38.51 13.28
N VAL A 571 11.67 -37.58 13.04
CA VAL A 571 11.21 -37.28 11.67
C VAL A 571 12.36 -36.65 10.88
N VAL A 572 12.69 -37.23 9.73
CA VAL A 572 13.65 -36.67 8.78
C VAL A 572 12.88 -36.12 7.58
N VAL A 573 13.04 -34.82 7.31
CA VAL A 573 12.46 -34.16 6.14
C VAL A 573 13.56 -34.01 5.11
N ASN A 574 13.37 -34.59 3.94
CA ASN A 574 14.27 -34.54 2.79
C ASN A 574 13.51 -34.10 1.52
N ALA A 575 14.19 -33.98 0.40
CA ALA A 575 13.56 -33.55 -0.87
C ALA A 575 12.45 -34.51 -1.35
N ALA A 576 12.51 -35.82 -0.99
CA ALA A 576 11.56 -36.81 -1.47
C ALA A 576 10.21 -36.80 -0.72
N ASN A 577 10.20 -36.41 0.57
CA ASN A 577 8.99 -36.41 1.40
C ASN A 577 8.48 -34.99 1.73
N LEU A 578 9.07 -33.97 1.10
CA LEU A 578 8.76 -32.56 1.38
C LEU A 578 7.30 -32.19 1.05
N ASP A 579 6.71 -32.83 0.05
CA ASP A 579 5.33 -32.63 -0.39
C ASP A 579 4.30 -33.09 0.64
N GLU A 580 4.62 -34.09 1.48
CA GLU A 580 3.77 -34.51 2.62
C GLU A 580 3.59 -33.36 3.63
N PHE A 581 4.63 -32.53 3.81
CA PHE A 581 4.63 -31.42 4.76
C PHE A 581 4.14 -30.11 4.16
N LEU A 582 4.50 -29.80 2.94
CA LEU A 582 4.23 -28.49 2.34
C LEU A 582 3.12 -28.52 1.28
N GLY A 583 2.81 -29.72 0.76
CA GLY A 583 1.85 -29.94 -0.31
C GLY A 583 2.49 -29.75 -1.69
N VAL A 584 1.67 -29.54 -2.71
CA VAL A 584 2.10 -29.40 -4.11
C VAL A 584 3.10 -28.24 -4.27
N ARG A 585 4.11 -28.45 -5.07
CA ARG A 585 5.09 -27.41 -5.45
C ARG A 585 4.38 -26.20 -6.04
N LYS A 586 4.68 -25.02 -5.51
CA LYS A 586 4.00 -23.76 -5.89
C LYS A 586 4.62 -23.11 -7.11
N TYR A 587 5.92 -23.30 -7.29
CA TYR A 587 6.71 -22.67 -8.34
C TYR A 587 7.46 -23.72 -9.15
N SER A 588 7.71 -23.40 -10.42
CA SER A 588 8.57 -24.19 -11.29
C SER A 588 9.97 -23.59 -11.26
N TYR A 589 10.97 -24.41 -11.09
CA TYR A 589 12.37 -24.02 -11.09
C TYR A 589 13.01 -24.50 -12.42
N GLY A 590 13.87 -23.66 -13.03
CA GLY A 590 14.65 -24.07 -14.19
C GLY A 590 13.86 -24.15 -15.50
N ARG A 591 12.86 -23.31 -15.70
CA ARG A 591 12.17 -23.15 -17.00
C ARG A 591 12.87 -22.12 -17.89
N ALA A 592 14.15 -22.25 -18.18
CA ALA A 592 14.61 -21.87 -19.50
C ALA A 592 13.98 -22.92 -20.45
N GLU A 593 13.27 -22.47 -21.47
CA GLU A 593 12.73 -23.38 -22.48
C GLU A 593 13.87 -24.18 -23.09
N GLN A 594 13.62 -25.45 -23.37
CA GLN A 594 14.69 -26.35 -23.84
C GLN A 594 14.99 -26.16 -25.31
N GLU A 595 14.14 -25.43 -26.05
CA GLU A 595 14.27 -25.29 -27.52
C GLU A 595 14.28 -23.80 -27.92
N ALA A 596 15.11 -23.50 -28.93
CA ALA A 596 15.16 -22.16 -29.52
C ALA A 596 13.86 -21.87 -30.30
N GLN A 597 13.21 -20.76 -29.96
CA GLN A 597 11.91 -20.38 -30.55
C GLN A 597 12.00 -19.07 -31.32
N VAL A 598 11.16 -18.94 -32.37
CA VAL A 598 11.03 -17.71 -33.15
C VAL A 598 10.12 -16.73 -32.39
N GLY A 599 10.59 -15.49 -32.22
CA GLY A 599 9.81 -14.43 -31.59
C GLY A 599 9.75 -14.48 -30.06
N GLN A 600 10.42 -15.43 -29.44
CA GLN A 600 10.43 -15.56 -27.99
C GLN A 600 11.82 -15.30 -27.43
N VAL A 601 11.89 -14.42 -26.43
CA VAL A 601 13.13 -13.97 -25.78
C VAL A 601 12.94 -13.98 -24.26
N VAL A 602 13.99 -14.35 -23.54
CA VAL A 602 14.07 -14.24 -22.10
C VAL A 602 14.75 -12.92 -21.71
N GLY A 603 13.99 -12.00 -21.18
CA GLY A 603 14.50 -10.80 -20.52
C GLY A 603 14.70 -11.02 -19.02
N LEU A 604 15.36 -10.09 -18.37
CA LEU A 604 15.57 -10.09 -16.92
C LEU A 604 14.88 -8.88 -16.28
N ALA A 605 13.96 -9.16 -15.36
CA ALA A 605 13.25 -8.15 -14.61
C ALA A 605 13.75 -8.06 -13.16
N TRP A 606 13.67 -6.87 -12.60
CA TRP A 606 13.78 -6.63 -11.16
C TRP A 606 12.39 -6.40 -10.58
N THR A 607 12.11 -6.99 -9.43
CA THR A 607 10.85 -6.84 -8.70
C THR A 607 11.13 -6.62 -7.21
N GLU A 608 10.15 -6.15 -6.46
CA GLU A 608 10.27 -5.99 -5.00
C GLU A 608 10.62 -7.30 -4.27
N VAL A 609 10.34 -8.45 -4.88
CA VAL A 609 10.64 -9.77 -4.32
C VAL A 609 11.95 -10.36 -4.85
N GLY A 610 12.69 -9.63 -5.65
CA GLY A 610 13.97 -10.02 -6.25
C GLY A 610 13.94 -10.01 -7.77
N GLY A 611 14.95 -10.63 -8.40
CA GLY A 611 15.00 -10.76 -9.85
C GLY A 611 14.09 -11.89 -10.36
N ASP A 612 13.61 -11.74 -11.59
CA ASP A 612 12.76 -12.71 -12.28
C ASP A 612 13.08 -12.83 -13.77
N LEU A 613 12.74 -13.97 -14.36
CA LEU A 613 12.79 -14.16 -15.81
C LEU A 613 11.53 -13.58 -16.43
N LEU A 614 11.69 -12.78 -17.48
CA LEU A 614 10.62 -12.14 -18.19
C LEU A 614 10.56 -12.70 -19.62
N THR A 615 9.64 -13.59 -19.89
CA THR A 615 9.40 -14.04 -21.27
C THR A 615 8.75 -12.92 -22.06
N ILE A 616 9.28 -12.63 -23.25
CA ILE A 616 8.75 -11.66 -24.20
C ILE A 616 8.47 -12.39 -25.50
N GLU A 617 7.26 -12.32 -25.98
CA GLU A 617 6.81 -12.95 -27.21
C GLU A 617 6.45 -11.90 -28.24
N ALA A 618 6.88 -12.10 -29.47
CA ALA A 618 6.51 -11.30 -30.63
C ALA A 618 5.90 -12.20 -31.70
N ALA A 619 4.72 -11.88 -32.14
CA ALA A 619 4.02 -12.56 -33.21
C ALA A 619 3.71 -11.60 -34.36
N ILE A 620 3.70 -12.12 -35.60
CA ILE A 620 3.45 -11.34 -36.79
C ILE A 620 2.26 -11.93 -37.52
N THR A 621 1.32 -11.07 -37.90
CA THR A 621 0.15 -11.44 -38.70
C THR A 621 0.00 -10.52 -39.90
N PRO A 622 -0.68 -10.96 -40.97
CA PRO A 622 -1.05 -10.04 -42.05
C PRO A 622 -1.90 -8.89 -41.53
N GLY A 623 -1.57 -7.65 -41.89
CA GLY A 623 -2.27 -6.49 -41.38
C GLY A 623 -1.89 -5.18 -42.09
N LYS A 624 -1.91 -4.09 -41.34
CA LYS A 624 -1.70 -2.72 -41.84
C LYS A 624 -0.56 -1.99 -41.11
N GLY A 625 0.35 -2.72 -40.45
CA GLY A 625 1.49 -2.16 -39.74
C GLY A 625 1.16 -1.71 -38.31
N VAL A 626 0.09 -2.21 -37.75
CA VAL A 626 -0.33 -1.89 -36.36
C VAL A 626 0.53 -2.67 -35.38
N ILE A 627 0.90 -2.02 -34.24
CA ILE A 627 1.51 -2.69 -33.08
C ILE A 627 0.50 -2.84 -31.96
N THR A 628 0.26 -4.08 -31.60
CA THR A 628 -0.55 -4.45 -30.42
C THR A 628 0.38 -4.86 -29.27
N ARG A 629 0.08 -4.41 -28.06
CA ARG A 629 0.85 -4.68 -26.84
C ARG A 629 -0.08 -5.22 -25.79
N THR A 630 0.29 -6.36 -25.19
CA THR A 630 -0.48 -7.00 -24.12
C THR A 630 0.43 -7.51 -23.01
N GLY A 631 -0.10 -7.72 -21.79
CA GLY A 631 0.64 -8.22 -20.63
C GLY A 631 0.76 -7.22 -19.47
N SER A 632 -0.19 -6.30 -19.29
CA SER A 632 -0.19 -5.26 -18.24
C SER A 632 1.07 -4.41 -18.23
N LEU A 633 1.44 -3.90 -19.41
CA LEU A 633 2.64 -3.06 -19.58
C LEU A 633 2.37 -1.63 -19.10
N GLY A 634 3.24 -1.10 -18.27
CA GLY A 634 3.27 0.32 -17.89
C GLY A 634 3.74 1.21 -19.04
N ASP A 635 3.71 2.51 -18.84
CA ASP A 635 3.95 3.47 -19.94
C ASP A 635 5.41 3.46 -20.38
N VAL A 636 6.38 3.35 -19.47
CA VAL A 636 7.81 3.25 -19.80
C VAL A 636 8.10 2.01 -20.67
N MET A 637 7.44 0.90 -20.36
CA MET A 637 7.63 -0.33 -21.11
C MET A 637 6.97 -0.25 -22.50
N LYS A 638 5.85 0.46 -22.65
CA LYS A 638 5.22 0.76 -23.94
C LYS A 638 6.12 1.64 -24.82
N GLU A 639 6.78 2.65 -24.23
CA GLU A 639 7.76 3.49 -24.91
C GLU A 639 8.96 2.66 -25.39
N SER A 640 9.43 1.71 -24.57
CA SER A 640 10.51 0.79 -24.96
C SER A 640 10.15 -0.06 -26.18
N VAL A 641 8.87 -0.46 -26.33
CA VAL A 641 8.40 -1.15 -27.55
C VAL A 641 8.49 -0.25 -28.78
N GLU A 642 8.12 1.03 -28.67
CA GLU A 642 8.22 1.97 -29.79
C GLU A 642 9.67 2.28 -30.16
N ALA A 643 10.55 2.41 -29.17
CA ALA A 643 11.98 2.58 -29.39
C ALA A 643 12.56 1.34 -30.12
N ALA A 644 12.24 0.13 -29.62
CA ALA A 644 12.66 -1.12 -30.23
C ALA A 644 12.20 -1.22 -31.70
N ARG A 645 10.92 -0.90 -31.98
CA ARG A 645 10.40 -0.85 -33.35
C ARG A 645 11.21 0.09 -34.25
N THR A 646 11.49 1.29 -33.75
CA THR A 646 12.24 2.31 -34.50
C THR A 646 13.65 1.82 -34.80
N VAL A 647 14.32 1.20 -33.81
CA VAL A 647 15.65 0.61 -33.97
C VAL A 647 15.65 -0.50 -35.05
N VAL A 648 14.67 -1.40 -35.03
CA VAL A 648 14.55 -2.48 -36.03
C VAL A 648 14.27 -1.90 -37.39
N ARG A 649 13.39 -0.91 -37.51
CA ARG A 649 13.07 -0.26 -38.80
C ARG A 649 14.28 0.48 -39.39
N SER A 650 15.06 1.18 -38.57
CA SER A 650 16.26 1.88 -39.00
C SER A 650 17.35 0.94 -39.47
N ARG A 651 17.32 -0.34 -39.10
CA ARG A 651 18.27 -1.39 -39.46
C ARG A 651 17.68 -2.42 -40.45
N SER A 652 16.49 -2.17 -40.98
CA SER A 652 15.75 -3.13 -41.83
C SER A 652 16.62 -3.77 -42.91
N ARG A 653 17.41 -2.98 -43.63
CA ARG A 653 18.29 -3.47 -44.71
C ARG A 653 19.37 -4.43 -44.18
N VAL A 654 20.04 -4.06 -43.09
CA VAL A 654 21.10 -4.89 -42.51
C VAL A 654 20.52 -6.19 -41.92
N LEU A 655 19.29 -6.12 -41.40
CA LEU A 655 18.59 -7.27 -40.85
C LEU A 655 17.85 -8.13 -41.89
N GLY A 656 17.94 -7.79 -43.17
CA GLY A 656 17.26 -8.54 -44.21
C GLY A 656 15.74 -8.37 -44.23
N ILE A 657 15.21 -7.31 -43.59
CA ILE A 657 13.78 -7.05 -43.49
C ILE A 657 13.36 -6.03 -44.52
N LYS A 658 12.42 -6.39 -45.41
CA LYS A 658 11.86 -5.47 -46.41
C LYS A 658 10.96 -4.43 -45.77
N ASP A 659 11.03 -3.19 -46.21
CA ASP A 659 10.23 -2.09 -45.65
C ASP A 659 8.71 -2.33 -45.74
N GLU A 660 8.25 -3.02 -46.77
CA GLU A 660 6.84 -3.42 -46.93
C GLU A 660 6.31 -4.27 -45.79
N VAL A 661 7.16 -4.96 -45.03
CA VAL A 661 6.76 -5.79 -43.90
C VAL A 661 6.16 -4.92 -42.81
N PHE A 662 6.70 -3.72 -42.59
CA PHE A 662 6.21 -2.78 -41.58
C PHE A 662 4.87 -2.13 -41.95
N GLU A 663 4.44 -2.21 -43.20
CA GLU A 663 3.18 -1.65 -43.69
C GLU A 663 2.09 -2.70 -43.88
N LYS A 664 2.50 -3.96 -44.22
CA LYS A 664 1.57 -5.05 -44.54
C LYS A 664 1.41 -6.11 -43.48
N LYS A 665 2.13 -5.99 -42.37
CA LYS A 665 2.04 -6.95 -41.27
C LYS A 665 1.83 -6.23 -39.94
N ASP A 666 0.89 -6.72 -39.14
CA ASP A 666 0.70 -6.30 -37.79
C ASP A 666 1.62 -7.09 -36.85
N ILE A 667 2.13 -6.42 -35.85
CA ILE A 667 3.04 -6.97 -34.85
C ILE A 667 2.33 -6.99 -33.49
N HIS A 668 2.32 -8.15 -32.86
CA HIS A 668 1.80 -8.28 -31.51
C HIS A 668 2.94 -8.65 -30.56
N ILE A 669 3.20 -7.79 -29.56
CA ILE A 669 4.12 -8.07 -28.47
C ILE A 669 3.31 -8.42 -27.24
N HIS A 670 3.62 -9.58 -26.69
CA HIS A 670 2.99 -10.09 -25.48
C HIS A 670 4.03 -10.39 -24.41
N VAL A 671 3.76 -9.96 -23.18
CA VAL A 671 4.56 -10.35 -22.02
C VAL A 671 3.65 -11.10 -21.06
N PRO A 672 3.79 -12.44 -20.98
CA PRO A 672 2.95 -13.29 -20.14
C PRO A 672 2.86 -12.85 -18.67
N ASP A 673 1.96 -13.46 -17.89
CA ASP A 673 1.60 -13.08 -16.52
C ASP A 673 0.92 -11.69 -16.40
N GLY A 674 -0.15 -11.50 -17.18
CA GLY A 674 -0.93 -10.25 -17.22
C GLY A 674 -1.53 -9.79 -15.89
N ALA A 675 -1.57 -10.66 -14.89
CA ALA A 675 -2.01 -10.31 -13.53
C ALA A 675 -0.98 -9.45 -12.75
N THR A 676 0.28 -9.40 -13.20
CA THR A 676 1.36 -8.63 -12.58
C THR A 676 1.69 -7.43 -13.46
N PRO A 677 1.48 -6.19 -13.00
CA PRO A 677 1.91 -5.00 -13.73
C PRO A 677 3.43 -5.01 -13.95
N LYS A 678 3.86 -4.66 -15.16
CA LYS A 678 5.27 -4.63 -15.56
C LYS A 678 5.60 -3.26 -16.12
N ASP A 679 6.62 -2.62 -15.56
CA ASP A 679 7.09 -1.34 -16.07
C ASP A 679 8.60 -1.21 -15.93
N GLY A 680 9.21 -0.47 -16.84
CA GLY A 680 10.64 -0.18 -16.82
C GLY A 680 11.30 -0.27 -18.20
N PRO A 681 12.41 0.47 -18.40
CA PRO A 681 13.09 0.57 -19.71
C PRO A 681 13.98 -0.63 -20.01
N SER A 682 14.35 -1.45 -19.04
CA SER A 682 15.41 -2.48 -19.14
C SER A 682 15.06 -3.69 -20.02
N ALA A 683 13.85 -3.75 -20.56
CA ALA A 683 13.41 -4.79 -21.50
C ALA A 683 13.66 -4.41 -23.00
N GLY A 684 14.17 -3.22 -23.28
CA GLY A 684 14.34 -2.70 -24.65
C GLY A 684 15.18 -3.60 -25.56
N ALA A 685 16.31 -4.10 -25.07
CA ALA A 685 17.15 -5.02 -25.82
C ALA A 685 16.42 -6.34 -26.13
N ALA A 686 15.70 -6.90 -25.17
CA ALA A 686 14.94 -8.13 -25.33
C ALA A 686 13.76 -7.95 -26.30
N MET A 687 13.05 -6.82 -26.23
CA MET A 687 11.96 -6.48 -27.15
C MET A 687 12.48 -6.32 -28.58
N THR A 688 13.63 -5.67 -28.76
CA THR A 688 14.26 -5.52 -30.06
C THR A 688 14.63 -6.89 -30.63
N THR A 689 15.23 -7.77 -29.84
CA THR A 689 15.60 -9.13 -30.24
C THR A 689 14.38 -9.98 -30.60
N ALA A 690 13.29 -9.89 -29.83
CA ALA A 690 12.04 -10.59 -30.12
C ALA A 690 11.42 -10.13 -31.46
N LEU A 691 11.43 -8.82 -31.71
CA LEU A 691 10.95 -8.23 -32.95
C LEU A 691 11.80 -8.70 -34.16
N VAL A 692 13.13 -8.66 -34.06
CA VAL A 692 14.02 -9.11 -35.11
C VAL A 692 13.83 -10.60 -35.40
N SER A 693 13.78 -11.43 -34.36
CA SER A 693 13.52 -12.86 -34.48
C SER A 693 12.19 -13.14 -35.19
N ALA A 694 11.10 -12.49 -34.75
CA ALA A 694 9.79 -12.66 -35.38
C ALA A 694 9.80 -12.21 -36.86
N LEU A 695 10.41 -11.05 -37.17
CA LEU A 695 10.43 -10.49 -38.53
C LEU A 695 11.33 -11.25 -39.51
N THR A 696 12.43 -11.84 -39.02
CA THR A 696 13.37 -12.60 -39.81
C THR A 696 13.08 -14.11 -39.85
N GLY A 697 12.24 -14.59 -38.90
CA GLY A 697 12.00 -16.02 -38.72
C GLY A 697 13.20 -16.79 -38.16
N ILE A 698 14.18 -16.10 -37.57
CA ILE A 698 15.37 -16.70 -36.96
C ILE A 698 15.08 -16.95 -35.47
N PRO A 699 15.22 -18.21 -34.99
CA PRO A 699 14.98 -18.50 -33.57
C PRO A 699 15.98 -17.82 -32.65
N VAL A 700 15.54 -17.52 -31.44
CA VAL A 700 16.38 -17.04 -30.33
C VAL A 700 16.88 -18.24 -29.54
N ARG A 701 18.11 -18.21 -29.11
CA ARG A 701 18.71 -19.23 -28.25
C ARG A 701 18.00 -19.28 -26.87
N ALA A 702 17.59 -20.47 -26.46
CA ALA A 702 16.86 -20.69 -25.21
C ALA A 702 17.73 -20.50 -23.94
N ASP A 703 19.05 -20.68 -24.09
CA ASP A 703 20.04 -20.57 -23.02
C ASP A 703 20.56 -19.14 -22.78
N VAL A 704 20.04 -18.16 -23.55
CA VAL A 704 20.46 -16.75 -23.50
C VAL A 704 19.36 -15.90 -22.85
N ALA A 705 19.72 -15.08 -21.87
CA ALA A 705 18.87 -14.01 -21.37
C ALA A 705 19.57 -12.66 -21.54
N MET A 706 18.79 -11.59 -21.55
CA MET A 706 19.34 -10.26 -21.74
C MET A 706 18.61 -9.20 -20.91
N THR A 707 19.30 -8.11 -20.66
CA THR A 707 18.73 -6.90 -20.06
C THR A 707 19.45 -5.67 -20.59
N GLY A 708 18.73 -4.59 -20.81
CA GLY A 708 19.30 -3.34 -21.30
C GLY A 708 18.19 -2.42 -21.80
N GLU A 709 18.31 -1.15 -21.52
CA GLU A 709 17.53 -0.12 -22.18
C GLU A 709 18.10 0.11 -23.59
N ILE A 710 17.25 0.43 -24.54
CA ILE A 710 17.65 0.64 -25.93
C ILE A 710 17.44 2.10 -26.34
N THR A 711 18.48 2.73 -26.87
CA THR A 711 18.37 4.04 -27.50
C THR A 711 17.93 3.92 -28.95
N LEU A 712 17.42 4.98 -29.57
CA LEU A 712 17.04 4.99 -30.98
C LEU A 712 18.22 4.70 -31.95
N ARG A 713 19.46 4.87 -31.46
CA ARG A 713 20.68 4.52 -32.18
C ARG A 713 21.05 3.05 -32.07
N GLY A 714 20.35 2.30 -31.21
CA GLY A 714 20.63 0.89 -30.92
C GLY A 714 21.73 0.67 -29.89
N GLU A 715 22.11 1.68 -29.12
CA GLU A 715 23.02 1.54 -28.00
C GLU A 715 22.26 0.93 -26.82
N VAL A 716 22.90 0.00 -26.11
CA VAL A 716 22.34 -0.66 -24.93
C VAL A 716 22.88 0.04 -23.70
N THR A 717 22.02 0.74 -22.99
CA THR A 717 22.40 1.58 -21.84
C THR A 717 22.18 0.90 -20.51
N ALA A 718 22.80 1.45 -19.44
CA ALA A 718 22.85 0.90 -18.10
C ALA A 718 21.46 0.64 -17.48
N ILE A 719 21.41 -0.39 -16.62
CA ILE A 719 20.21 -0.80 -15.89
C ILE A 719 20.48 -0.90 -14.39
N GLY A 720 19.42 -0.86 -13.61
CA GLY A 720 19.45 -1.14 -12.17
C GLY A 720 19.17 -2.59 -11.82
N GLY A 721 19.57 -3.02 -10.60
CA GLY A 721 19.25 -4.34 -10.07
C GLY A 721 19.97 -5.49 -10.76
N LEU A 722 21.19 -5.28 -11.22
CA LEU A 722 21.96 -6.31 -11.96
C LEU A 722 22.16 -7.58 -11.14
N LYS A 723 22.46 -7.47 -9.83
CA LYS A 723 22.68 -8.62 -8.94
C LYS A 723 21.44 -9.51 -8.90
N GLU A 724 20.29 -8.94 -8.67
CA GLU A 724 19.01 -9.67 -8.61
C GLU A 724 18.66 -10.32 -9.95
N LYS A 725 18.93 -9.64 -11.06
CA LYS A 725 18.70 -10.14 -12.42
C LYS A 725 19.59 -11.34 -12.73
N LEU A 726 20.88 -11.29 -12.40
CA LEU A 726 21.81 -12.40 -12.59
C LEU A 726 21.46 -13.60 -11.69
N LEU A 727 21.02 -13.36 -10.47
CA LEU A 727 20.50 -14.39 -9.58
C LEU A 727 19.26 -15.09 -10.16
N ALA A 728 18.38 -14.33 -10.82
CA ALA A 728 17.22 -14.90 -11.49
C ALA A 728 17.64 -15.75 -12.71
N ALA A 729 18.59 -15.27 -13.51
CA ALA A 729 19.13 -15.99 -14.64
C ALA A 729 19.74 -17.33 -14.22
N LEU A 730 20.56 -17.33 -13.17
CA LEU A 730 21.18 -18.54 -12.64
C LEU A 730 20.12 -19.54 -12.16
N ARG A 731 19.13 -19.06 -11.38
CA ARG A 731 18.01 -19.89 -10.90
C ARG A 731 17.17 -20.44 -12.04
N GLY A 732 17.01 -19.68 -13.11
CA GLY A 732 16.24 -20.05 -14.29
C GLY A 732 16.96 -21.06 -15.19
N GLY A 733 18.23 -21.37 -14.94
CA GLY A 733 19.02 -22.30 -15.75
C GLY A 733 19.58 -21.68 -17.03
N ILE A 734 19.59 -20.34 -17.11
CA ILE A 734 20.25 -19.59 -18.19
C ILE A 734 21.76 -19.83 -18.12
N LYS A 735 22.41 -19.89 -19.26
CA LYS A 735 23.86 -20.05 -19.36
C LYS A 735 24.55 -18.75 -19.68
N THR A 736 24.04 -18.00 -20.66
CA THR A 736 24.64 -16.77 -21.14
C THR A 736 23.74 -15.59 -20.84
N VAL A 737 24.29 -14.53 -20.24
CA VAL A 737 23.53 -13.30 -19.92
C VAL A 737 24.21 -12.12 -20.61
N LEU A 738 23.43 -11.41 -21.41
CA LEU A 738 23.88 -10.19 -22.10
C LEU A 738 23.48 -8.98 -21.24
N ILE A 739 24.48 -8.19 -20.85
CA ILE A 739 24.32 -7.01 -19.99
C ILE A 739 24.87 -5.76 -20.69
N PRO A 740 24.43 -4.55 -20.36
CA PRO A 740 25.04 -3.33 -20.86
C PRO A 740 26.53 -3.22 -20.47
N GLU A 741 27.37 -2.71 -21.36
CA GLU A 741 28.81 -2.50 -21.10
C GLU A 741 29.06 -1.62 -19.89
N GLU A 742 28.23 -0.61 -19.66
CA GLU A 742 28.32 0.29 -18.51
C GLU A 742 28.12 -0.42 -17.18
N ASN A 743 27.39 -1.54 -17.15
CA ASN A 743 27.19 -2.35 -15.95
C ASN A 743 28.35 -3.36 -15.69
N ALA A 744 29.37 -3.40 -16.53
CA ALA A 744 30.54 -4.26 -16.28
C ALA A 744 31.24 -3.94 -14.96
N LYS A 745 31.22 -2.71 -14.53
CA LYS A 745 31.73 -2.26 -13.21
C LYS A 745 31.00 -2.91 -12.05
N ASP A 746 29.70 -3.16 -12.20
CA ASP A 746 28.84 -3.71 -11.14
C ASP A 746 29.13 -5.21 -10.92
N LEU A 747 29.83 -5.87 -11.84
CA LEU A 747 30.23 -7.29 -11.71
C LEU A 747 31.16 -7.54 -10.52
N GLN A 748 31.86 -6.53 -10.03
CA GLN A 748 32.67 -6.63 -8.83
C GLN A 748 31.83 -6.88 -7.58
N GLU A 749 30.56 -6.50 -7.59
CA GLU A 749 29.62 -6.67 -6.48
C GLU A 749 28.86 -8.00 -6.53
N ILE A 750 29.00 -8.76 -7.64
CA ILE A 750 28.30 -10.02 -7.82
C ILE A 750 29.04 -11.14 -7.11
N PRO A 751 28.33 -11.99 -6.33
CA PRO A 751 28.92 -13.15 -5.68
C PRO A 751 29.64 -14.09 -6.67
N ALA A 752 30.76 -14.67 -6.24
CA ALA A 752 31.60 -15.52 -7.07
C ALA A 752 30.81 -16.70 -7.69
N ASN A 753 29.98 -17.37 -6.90
CA ASN A 753 29.15 -18.49 -7.35
C ASN A 753 28.18 -18.11 -8.50
N VAL A 754 27.76 -16.85 -8.56
CA VAL A 754 26.90 -16.35 -9.66
C VAL A 754 27.75 -16.04 -10.90
N ARG A 755 28.90 -15.41 -10.70
CA ARG A 755 29.84 -15.11 -11.82
C ARG A 755 30.39 -16.37 -12.48
N ASP A 756 30.72 -17.37 -11.67
CA ASP A 756 31.29 -18.61 -12.14
C ASP A 756 30.22 -19.55 -12.76
N GLY A 757 28.95 -19.35 -12.39
CA GLY A 757 27.81 -20.12 -12.90
C GLY A 757 27.17 -19.57 -14.18
N LEU A 758 27.55 -18.38 -14.64
CA LEU A 758 26.97 -17.70 -15.80
C LEU A 758 28.08 -17.17 -16.71
N GLU A 759 27.90 -17.31 -18.01
CA GLU A 759 28.67 -16.56 -19.01
C GLU A 759 28.07 -15.17 -19.13
N ILE A 760 28.68 -14.16 -18.50
CA ILE A 760 28.18 -12.77 -18.50
C ILE A 760 28.93 -11.99 -19.60
N VAL A 761 28.19 -11.51 -20.59
CA VAL A 761 28.77 -10.81 -21.74
C VAL A 761 28.32 -9.35 -21.75
N PRO A 762 29.23 -8.39 -21.50
CA PRO A 762 28.95 -6.96 -21.66
C PRO A 762 28.79 -6.62 -23.15
N VAL A 763 27.73 -5.89 -23.48
CA VAL A 763 27.39 -5.47 -24.85
C VAL A 763 27.06 -3.99 -24.88
N LYS A 764 27.55 -3.29 -25.91
CA LYS A 764 27.30 -1.87 -26.14
C LYS A 764 26.21 -1.63 -27.17
N TRP A 765 26.13 -2.45 -28.19
CA TRP A 765 25.26 -2.29 -29.34
C TRP A 765 24.33 -3.45 -29.50
N ILE A 766 23.09 -3.16 -29.91
CA ILE A 766 22.08 -4.18 -30.20
C ILE A 766 22.52 -5.19 -31.24
N ASP A 767 23.36 -4.76 -32.18
CA ASP A 767 23.87 -5.63 -33.24
C ASP A 767 24.67 -6.81 -32.62
N LYS A 768 25.45 -6.55 -31.55
CA LYS A 768 26.17 -7.61 -30.83
C LYS A 768 25.23 -8.49 -30.02
N VAL A 769 24.16 -7.91 -29.49
CA VAL A 769 23.10 -8.67 -28.79
C VAL A 769 22.46 -9.67 -29.77
N LEU A 770 22.11 -9.23 -30.98
CA LEU A 770 21.49 -10.06 -32.00
C LEU A 770 22.43 -11.18 -32.49
N GLU A 771 23.73 -10.87 -32.67
CA GLU A 771 24.75 -11.86 -33.02
C GLU A 771 24.84 -13.00 -31.99
N LEU A 772 24.76 -12.71 -30.72
CA LEU A 772 24.90 -13.67 -29.63
C LEU A 772 23.61 -14.40 -29.27
N ALA A 773 22.46 -13.72 -29.41
CA ALA A 773 21.17 -14.23 -29.02
C ALA A 773 20.44 -15.04 -30.07
N LEU A 774 20.65 -14.72 -31.37
CA LEU A 774 20.02 -15.45 -32.47
C LEU A 774 20.83 -16.71 -32.83
N VAL A 775 20.14 -17.76 -33.27
CA VAL A 775 20.79 -19.00 -33.71
C VAL A 775 21.69 -18.77 -34.96
N ARG A 776 21.36 -17.80 -35.79
CA ARG A 776 22.19 -17.32 -36.92
C ARG A 776 21.98 -15.81 -37.08
N VAL A 777 23.01 -15.15 -37.61
CA VAL A 777 22.94 -13.72 -37.93
C VAL A 777 22.01 -13.50 -39.12
N PRO A 778 21.14 -12.47 -39.10
CA PRO A 778 20.35 -12.09 -40.29
C PRO A 778 21.24 -11.72 -41.47
N GLU A 779 20.84 -12.13 -42.70
CA GLU A 779 21.54 -11.78 -43.93
C GLU A 779 21.04 -10.43 -44.46
N PRO A 780 21.89 -9.44 -44.71
CA PRO A 780 21.48 -8.15 -45.25
C PRO A 780 20.75 -8.28 -46.59
N LEU A 781 19.81 -7.36 -46.83
CA LEU A 781 19.24 -7.26 -48.21
C LEU A 781 20.32 -6.85 -49.17
N PRO A 782 20.35 -7.43 -50.41
CA PRO A 782 21.25 -6.99 -51.45
C PRO A 782 21.06 -5.49 -51.71
N ASP A 783 22.17 -4.80 -52.00
CA ASP A 783 22.09 -3.41 -52.42
C ASP A 783 21.22 -3.30 -53.65
N GLU A 784 20.17 -2.48 -53.58
CA GLU A 784 19.41 -2.16 -54.79
C GLU A 784 20.36 -1.48 -55.75
N GLU A 785 20.64 -2.13 -56.89
CA GLU A 785 21.32 -1.44 -57.99
C GLU A 785 20.53 -0.14 -58.25
N PRO A 786 21.19 1.01 -58.34
CA PRO A 786 20.47 2.24 -58.61
C PRO A 786 19.71 2.00 -59.94
N VAL A 787 18.39 2.05 -59.86
CA VAL A 787 17.52 2.01 -61.03
C VAL A 787 17.98 3.19 -61.93
N VAL A 788 18.81 2.89 -62.91
CA VAL A 788 19.14 3.83 -63.93
C VAL A 788 17.82 4.19 -64.59
N ALA A 789 17.29 5.36 -64.24
CA ALA A 789 16.09 5.86 -64.90
C ALA A 789 16.29 5.81 -66.37
N ALA A 790 15.52 4.96 -67.10
CA ALA A 790 15.50 4.91 -68.54
C ALA A 790 15.33 6.34 -69.08
N PRO A 791 16.13 6.76 -70.07
CA PRO A 791 16.02 8.11 -70.56
C PRO A 791 14.60 8.39 -71.09
N THR A 792 13.94 9.31 -70.48
CA THR A 792 12.65 9.81 -70.96
C THR A 792 12.76 10.34 -72.30
N ALA A 793 12.02 9.73 -73.24
CA ALA A 793 11.89 10.25 -74.62
C ALA A 793 11.43 11.72 -74.59
N PRO A 794 11.95 12.57 -75.51
CA PRO A 794 11.60 13.99 -75.48
C PRO A 794 10.11 14.15 -75.73
N ALA A 795 9.44 14.85 -74.82
CA ALA A 795 8.04 15.25 -74.96
C ALA A 795 7.90 16.19 -76.19
N ALA A 796 6.98 15.82 -77.08
CA ALA A 796 6.57 16.65 -78.20
C ALA A 796 5.89 17.93 -77.70
N ASP A 797 6.16 19.01 -78.43
CA ASP A 797 5.65 20.37 -78.18
C ASP A 797 4.25 20.47 -77.65
N ALA A 798 4.10 21.16 -76.46
CA ALA A 798 2.85 21.67 -75.96
C ALA A 798 2.79 23.20 -76.23
N PRO A 799 1.65 23.74 -76.72
CA PRO A 799 1.54 25.11 -77.05
C PRO A 799 1.52 26.09 -75.90
N ALA A 800 2.09 27.25 -76.09
CA ALA A 800 2.27 28.30 -75.13
C ALA A 800 0.95 28.77 -74.46
N PRO A 801 0.96 29.13 -73.16
CA PRO A 801 -0.22 29.64 -72.48
C PRO A 801 -0.50 31.13 -72.88
N ARG A 802 -1.75 31.39 -73.29
CA ARG A 802 -2.27 32.75 -73.48
C ARG A 802 -2.31 33.50 -72.20
N SER A 803 -1.66 34.67 -72.17
CA SER A 803 -1.81 35.67 -71.13
C SER A 803 -3.24 36.19 -71.02
N VAL A 804 -3.87 36.13 -69.87
CA VAL A 804 -5.04 36.92 -69.56
C VAL A 804 -4.60 37.95 -68.54
N LYS A 805 -4.69 39.20 -68.91
CA LYS A 805 -4.69 40.36 -68.03
C LYS A 805 -6.04 40.42 -67.31
N HIS A 806 -6.07 40.43 -66.01
CA HIS A 806 -6.69 41.48 -65.16
C HIS A 806 -6.36 41.15 -63.71
#